data_440e225b58b3fe26cc46e74c332c2ce7
#
_entry.id   440e225b58b3fe26cc46e74c332c2ce7
#
_cell.length_a   1.000
_cell.length_b   1.000
_cell.length_c   1.000
_cell.angle_alpha   90.00
_cell.angle_beta   90.00
_cell.angle_gamma   90.00
#
_symmetry.space_group_name_H-M   'P 1'
#
loop_
_entity.id
_entity.type
_entity.pdbx_description
1 polymer ?
#
loop_
_entity_poly.entity_id
_entity_poly.type
_entity_poly.pdbx_seq_one_letter_code
_entity_poly.pdbx_strand_id
1 'polypeptide(L)'
;MDKKLRNIIIYITVAVMVVLGVAFLMTQNSSASYTTSQLVNLFKEDKVQSYTINYGTGAIEITLKEGVKLKPAKDIATADSIVQNTTDDNITATDPDGKNAKSSAKNVVVRGTLADIERFIDDISVYTASADEAVSYDYIKGSDNTLLYEFLPILVTGILFVVVWIFIMKKMGGGLGGKEMNFGKAKIKNTNDEKRKTTFDDVAGADEEKEELQEIVEFLKAPEKYNKLGARIPKGVLLVGPPGTGKTLLARAVAGEAGVPFFSISGSDFVEMFVGVGASRVRDLFEQAKKNSPCIIFIDEIDAVGRQRGAGLGGGHDEREQTLNQLLVEMDGFGANEGVILIAATNRPDVLDPALMRPGRFDRQVIVSYPDINGREAILKVHARKKPLAPDVKLKTIAKTTAGFTGADLENLLNEAALLAARKNKKAITMEEIEEATIKVVVGAEKKTRVMSDKEKKLTAYHEAGHAICFHELATQDPVHEISIIPRGMAGGYTMPLPSEDKSYNSRTEMLEDIVVCLGGRVAEAIILDDISTGASNDIEKATKTARDMVTKYGMTKELGCICYGKDNSAVFLGRDMGHTQDYSEQTAAKIDELILEIVNNAYDRAETILKDNIDKLHEVAAYLIKHEKMGGEDFEAVMNGTYVEPVEAEDAESEEDNENTAENKDNE
;
A
#
# COMPACT_ATOMS: atom_id res chain seq x y z
N MET A 1 -15.50 14.87 27.95
CA MET A 1 -16.08 13.57 27.57
C MET A 1 -15.80 13.34 26.09
N ASP A 2 -15.03 12.31 25.80
CA ASP A 2 -14.56 12.01 24.44
C ASP A 2 -15.71 11.87 23.44
N LYS A 3 -15.56 12.47 22.23
CA LYS A 3 -16.57 12.36 21.16
C LYS A 3 -16.93 10.91 20.82
N LYS A 4 -15.98 9.98 20.94
CA LYS A 4 -16.19 8.53 20.74
C LYS A 4 -17.06 7.92 21.83
N LEU A 5 -16.82 8.25 23.09
CA LEU A 5 -17.58 7.75 24.22
C LEU A 5 -19.05 8.22 24.17
N ARG A 6 -19.29 9.47 23.80
CA ARG A 6 -20.63 10.04 23.63
C ARG A 6 -21.42 9.36 22.51
N ASN A 7 -20.78 9.00 21.39
CA ASN A 7 -21.45 8.29 20.31
C ASN A 7 -21.80 6.84 20.71
N ILE A 8 -20.93 6.16 21.45
CA ILE A 8 -21.19 4.81 21.97
C ILE A 8 -22.38 4.82 22.91
N ILE A 9 -22.47 5.80 23.82
CA ILE A 9 -23.59 5.95 24.75
C ILE A 9 -24.91 6.15 23.97
N ILE A 10 -24.91 6.98 22.92
CA ILE A 10 -26.09 7.21 22.09
C ILE A 10 -26.55 5.92 21.39
N TYR A 11 -25.62 5.15 20.83
CA TYR A 11 -25.96 3.86 20.16
C TYR A 11 -26.50 2.84 21.15
N ILE A 12 -25.93 2.76 22.35
CA ILE A 12 -26.42 1.87 23.42
C ILE A 12 -27.83 2.30 23.85
N THR A 13 -28.08 3.60 24.04
CA THR A 13 -29.41 4.11 24.43
C THR A 13 -30.48 3.81 23.38
N VAL A 14 -30.16 3.97 22.09
CA VAL A 14 -31.06 3.64 20.99
C VAL A 14 -31.33 2.13 20.94
N ALA A 15 -30.30 1.31 21.08
CA ALA A 15 -30.44 -0.15 21.09
C ALA A 15 -31.31 -0.62 22.27
N VAL A 16 -31.14 -0.06 23.45
CA VAL A 16 -31.96 -0.35 24.64
C VAL A 16 -33.41 0.06 24.42
N MET A 17 -33.68 1.23 23.83
CA MET A 17 -35.05 1.65 23.50
C MET A 17 -35.74 0.72 22.47
N VAL A 18 -35.01 0.26 21.47
CA VAL A 18 -35.56 -0.68 20.50
C VAL A 18 -35.88 -2.03 21.16
N VAL A 19 -34.99 -2.53 22.02
CA VAL A 19 -35.22 -3.79 22.76
C VAL A 19 -36.41 -3.67 23.72
N LEU A 20 -36.53 -2.56 24.43
CA LEU A 20 -37.66 -2.29 25.31
C LEU A 20 -38.98 -2.15 24.53
N GLY A 21 -38.96 -1.51 23.35
CA GLY A 21 -40.13 -1.41 22.47
C GLY A 21 -40.57 -2.77 21.92
N VAL A 22 -39.63 -3.61 21.51
CA VAL A 22 -39.93 -4.99 21.06
C VAL A 22 -40.43 -5.86 22.22
N ALA A 23 -39.83 -5.74 23.39
CA ALA A 23 -40.27 -6.46 24.60
C ALA A 23 -41.69 -6.04 25.02
N PHE A 24 -42.02 -4.75 24.92
CA PHE A 24 -43.38 -4.25 25.20
C PHE A 24 -44.40 -4.76 24.19
N LEU A 25 -44.05 -4.84 22.90
CA LEU A 25 -44.91 -5.43 21.87
C LEU A 25 -45.11 -6.94 22.07
N MET A 26 -44.12 -7.65 22.57
CA MET A 26 -44.21 -9.09 22.86
C MET A 26 -45.03 -9.39 24.11
N THR A 27 -45.10 -8.49 25.10
CA THR A 27 -45.90 -8.69 26.29
C THR A 27 -47.39 -8.46 26.09
N GLN A 28 -47.83 -7.82 25.00
CA GLN A 28 -49.27 -7.62 24.72
C GLN A 28 -49.96 -8.83 24.07
N ASN A 29 -49.28 -9.92 23.74
CA ASN A 29 -49.83 -11.00 22.91
C ASN A 29 -49.88 -12.37 23.58
N SER A 30 -50.17 -12.49 24.87
CA SER A 30 -50.38 -13.81 25.46
C SER A 30 -51.33 -13.79 26.67
N SER A 31 -52.61 -13.55 26.38
CA SER A 31 -53.68 -14.02 27.26
C SER A 31 -54.37 -15.21 26.58
N ALA A 32 -54.18 -16.41 27.15
CA ALA A 32 -54.92 -17.59 26.71
C ALA A 32 -56.42 -17.36 27.05
N SER A 33 -57.23 -17.13 26.02
CA SER A 33 -58.68 -16.94 26.18
C SER A 33 -59.39 -18.25 25.93
N TYR A 34 -60.38 -18.59 26.78
CA TYR A 34 -61.28 -19.70 26.53
C TYR A 34 -62.12 -19.41 25.30
N THR A 35 -62.39 -20.43 24.50
CA THR A 35 -63.27 -20.30 23.34
C THR A 35 -64.75 -20.21 23.79
N THR A 36 -65.60 -19.52 23.00
CA THR A 36 -67.00 -19.34 23.30
C THR A 36 -67.71 -20.68 23.62
N SER A 37 -67.38 -21.74 22.89
CA SER A 37 -67.96 -23.08 23.12
C SER A 37 -67.54 -23.68 24.48
N GLN A 38 -66.31 -23.40 24.94
CA GLN A 38 -65.86 -23.86 26.23
C GLN A 38 -66.52 -23.09 27.36
N LEU A 39 -66.74 -21.79 27.17
CA LEU A 39 -67.51 -20.97 28.12
C LEU A 39 -68.93 -21.41 28.24
N VAL A 40 -69.65 -21.66 27.16
CA VAL A 40 -71.08 -22.20 27.12
C VAL A 40 -71.16 -23.54 27.87
N ASN A 41 -70.13 -24.42 27.72
CA ASN A 41 -70.15 -25.70 28.45
C ASN A 41 -70.01 -25.54 29.96
N LEU A 42 -69.46 -24.48 30.49
CA LEU A 42 -69.41 -24.19 31.95
C LEU A 42 -70.83 -23.90 32.49
N PHE A 43 -71.69 -23.23 31.70
CA PHE A 43 -73.12 -23.00 32.03
C PHE A 43 -73.90 -24.28 31.95
N LYS A 44 -73.69 -25.10 30.88
CA LYS A 44 -74.39 -26.39 30.69
C LYS A 44 -74.10 -27.39 31.80
N GLU A 45 -72.92 -27.32 32.40
CA GLU A 45 -72.51 -28.20 33.49
C GLU A 45 -72.85 -27.63 34.88
N ASP A 46 -73.65 -26.57 34.97
CA ASP A 46 -74.05 -25.85 36.19
C ASP A 46 -72.89 -25.47 37.14
N LYS A 47 -71.77 -25.05 36.57
CA LYS A 47 -70.55 -24.71 37.31
C LYS A 47 -70.38 -23.22 37.59
N VAL A 48 -71.27 -22.38 37.04
CA VAL A 48 -71.12 -20.92 37.10
C VAL A 48 -71.93 -20.37 38.29
N GLN A 49 -71.24 -19.51 39.06
CA GLN A 49 -71.88 -18.79 40.18
C GLN A 49 -72.33 -17.39 39.73
N SER A 50 -71.46 -16.67 38.98
CA SER A 50 -71.75 -15.35 38.46
C SER A 50 -70.93 -15.07 37.19
N TYR A 51 -71.37 -14.16 36.33
CA TYR A 51 -70.61 -13.69 35.17
C TYR A 51 -70.86 -12.21 34.92
N THR A 52 -69.83 -11.58 34.34
CA THR A 52 -69.85 -10.15 33.98
C THR A 52 -69.40 -10.03 32.53
N ILE A 53 -70.15 -9.31 31.70
CA ILE A 53 -69.84 -9.08 30.29
C ILE A 53 -69.64 -7.59 30.08
N ASN A 54 -68.49 -7.25 29.46
CA ASN A 54 -68.21 -5.90 28.98
C ASN A 54 -68.63 -5.75 27.53
N TYR A 55 -69.71 -5.02 27.24
CA TYR A 55 -70.22 -4.78 25.89
C TYR A 55 -69.30 -3.99 24.98
N GLY A 56 -68.35 -3.21 25.53
CA GLY A 56 -67.40 -2.43 24.73
C GLY A 56 -66.23 -3.23 24.21
N THR A 57 -65.77 -4.23 24.98
CA THR A 57 -64.57 -5.01 24.62
C THR A 57 -64.84 -6.45 24.29
N GLY A 58 -66.06 -6.93 24.48
CA GLY A 58 -66.42 -8.33 24.38
C GLY A 58 -65.82 -9.24 25.45
N ALA A 59 -65.16 -8.67 26.44
CA ALA A 59 -64.55 -9.45 27.50
C ALA A 59 -65.63 -10.02 28.44
N ILE A 60 -65.52 -11.30 28.81
CA ILE A 60 -66.35 -11.97 29.78
C ILE A 60 -65.50 -12.50 30.94
N GLU A 61 -65.98 -12.29 32.17
CA GLU A 61 -65.44 -12.88 33.40
C GLU A 61 -66.49 -13.77 34.02
N ILE A 62 -66.16 -15.03 34.28
CA ILE A 62 -67.04 -16.03 34.85
C ILE A 62 -66.45 -16.51 36.18
N THR A 63 -67.19 -16.34 37.26
CA THR A 63 -66.86 -16.87 38.60
C THR A 63 -67.50 -18.23 38.77
N LEU A 64 -66.74 -19.23 39.12
CA LEU A 64 -67.22 -20.61 39.30
C LEU A 64 -67.69 -20.85 40.73
N LYS A 65 -68.63 -21.82 40.91
CA LYS A 65 -69.10 -22.29 42.24
C LYS A 65 -67.95 -22.90 43.02
N GLU A 66 -68.02 -22.83 44.34
CA GLU A 66 -66.98 -23.35 45.24
C GLU A 66 -66.74 -24.85 45.02
N GLY A 67 -65.42 -25.21 44.94
CA GLY A 67 -65.02 -26.62 44.80
C GLY A 67 -64.95 -27.18 43.36
N VAL A 68 -65.24 -26.38 42.32
CA VAL A 68 -65.18 -26.78 40.94
C VAL A 68 -63.69 -26.81 40.45
N LYS A 69 -63.23 -27.98 40.01
CA LYS A 69 -61.93 -28.16 39.37
C LYS A 69 -62.09 -28.22 37.87
N LEU A 70 -61.42 -27.32 37.13
CA LEU A 70 -61.33 -27.33 35.67
C LEU A 70 -60.38 -28.45 35.20
N LYS A 71 -60.82 -29.26 34.22
CA LYS A 71 -59.94 -30.18 33.53
C LYS A 71 -59.07 -29.36 32.55
N PRO A 72 -57.75 -29.53 32.52
CA PRO A 72 -56.92 -28.85 31.55
C PRO A 72 -57.33 -29.26 30.11
N ALA A 73 -57.57 -28.28 29.27
CA ALA A 73 -57.81 -28.51 27.83
C ALA A 73 -56.53 -29.11 27.19
N LYS A 74 -56.71 -30.14 26.38
CA LYS A 74 -55.61 -31.03 25.89
C LYS A 74 -54.61 -30.37 24.92
N ASP A 75 -54.77 -29.08 24.58
CA ASP A 75 -53.98 -28.41 23.55
C ASP A 75 -53.31 -27.09 23.98
N ILE A 76 -53.05 -26.86 25.29
CA ILE A 76 -52.30 -25.71 25.75
C ILE A 76 -51.14 -26.19 26.62
N ALA A 77 -49.96 -26.17 26.03
CA ALA A 77 -48.67 -26.34 26.73
C ALA A 77 -48.49 -25.16 27.72
N THR A 78 -48.33 -25.49 29.01
CA THR A 78 -48.10 -24.67 30.20
C THR A 78 -49.34 -24.37 31.03
N ALA A 79 -49.58 -25.30 31.96
CA ALA A 79 -50.73 -25.24 32.90
C ALA A 79 -50.53 -24.29 34.11
N ASP A 80 -49.46 -23.51 34.17
CA ASP A 80 -49.08 -22.75 35.39
C ASP A 80 -49.45 -21.25 35.37
N SER A 81 -50.03 -20.72 34.31
CA SER A 81 -50.33 -19.28 34.18
C SER A 81 -51.80 -18.88 34.21
N ILE A 82 -52.73 -19.81 34.43
CA ILE A 82 -54.18 -19.54 34.28
C ILE A 82 -54.88 -19.29 35.62
N VAL A 83 -54.19 -19.50 36.75
CA VAL A 83 -54.74 -19.22 38.09
C VAL A 83 -54.08 -17.96 38.66
N GLN A 84 -54.55 -16.79 38.23
CA GLN A 84 -54.20 -15.56 38.96
C GLN A 84 -55.02 -15.45 40.22
N ASN A 85 -54.36 -15.70 41.37
CA ASN A 85 -54.86 -15.29 42.67
C ASN A 85 -54.82 -13.77 42.73
N THR A 86 -55.94 -13.09 42.63
CA THR A 86 -56.04 -11.69 43.03
C THR A 86 -56.04 -11.63 44.56
N THR A 87 -54.88 -11.48 45.14
CA THR A 87 -54.75 -10.91 46.46
C THR A 87 -54.45 -9.43 46.27
N ASP A 88 -55.44 -8.58 46.40
CA ASP A 88 -55.21 -7.16 46.70
C ASP A 88 -54.75 -7.06 48.13
N ASP A 89 -53.47 -7.02 48.37
CA ASP A 89 -52.87 -6.57 49.61
C ASP A 89 -52.70 -5.04 49.51
N ASN A 90 -53.69 -4.30 50.00
CA ASN A 90 -53.48 -3.00 50.63
C ASN A 90 -54.77 -2.42 51.21
N ILE A 91 -55.17 -2.88 52.34
CA ILE A 91 -55.88 -2.04 53.34
C ILE A 91 -55.41 -2.49 54.70
N THR A 92 -54.49 -1.74 55.28
CA THR A 92 -54.16 -1.76 56.69
C THR A 92 -55.29 -1.06 57.42
N ALA A 93 -56.15 -1.82 58.07
CA ALA A 93 -56.96 -1.35 59.14
C ALA A 93 -56.61 -2.21 60.38
N THR A 94 -55.88 -1.65 61.32
CA THR A 94 -55.64 -2.17 62.63
C THR A 94 -56.91 -2.01 63.45
N ASP A 95 -57.49 -3.12 63.94
CA ASP A 95 -58.44 -3.15 65.02
C ASP A 95 -57.86 -3.98 66.18
N PRO A 96 -57.91 -3.53 67.41
CA PRO A 96 -57.11 -4.04 68.53
C PRO A 96 -57.85 -5.11 69.30
N ASP A 97 -58.32 -6.19 68.72
CA ASP A 97 -58.74 -7.35 69.51
C ASP A 97 -58.55 -8.66 68.77
N GLY A 98 -57.56 -9.40 69.17
CA GLY A 98 -57.17 -10.67 68.60
C GLY A 98 -58.25 -11.73 68.73
N LYS A 99 -58.82 -12.14 67.56
CA LYS A 99 -59.40 -13.47 67.36
C LYS A 99 -59.35 -13.93 65.94
N ASN A 100 -58.88 -15.16 65.77
CA ASN A 100 -58.79 -15.91 64.50
C ASN A 100 -60.04 -15.84 63.59
N ALA A 101 -59.90 -15.33 62.36
CA ALA A 101 -60.91 -15.48 61.33
C ALA A 101 -60.46 -16.56 60.36
N LYS A 102 -61.39 -17.49 60.05
CA LYS A 102 -61.28 -18.67 59.23
C LYS A 102 -60.96 -18.31 57.79
N SER A 103 -60.13 -19.16 57.08
CA SER A 103 -59.82 -19.12 55.67
C SER A 103 -61.07 -19.07 54.82
N SER A 104 -61.24 -18.01 54.02
CA SER A 104 -62.22 -17.89 52.96
C SER A 104 -61.79 -18.74 51.75
N ALA A 105 -62.69 -19.57 51.22
CA ALA A 105 -62.46 -20.38 50.03
C ALA A 105 -62.25 -19.49 48.81
N LYS A 106 -61.24 -19.80 47.99
CA LYS A 106 -60.91 -19.04 46.81
C LYS A 106 -61.85 -19.40 45.65
N ASN A 107 -62.60 -18.45 45.14
CA ASN A 107 -63.41 -18.61 43.93
C ASN A 107 -62.50 -18.58 42.67
N VAL A 108 -62.69 -19.49 41.76
CA VAL A 108 -61.94 -19.55 40.48
C VAL A 108 -62.63 -18.65 39.45
N VAL A 109 -61.90 -17.69 38.87
CA VAL A 109 -62.39 -16.77 37.86
C VAL A 109 -61.84 -17.18 36.50
N VAL A 110 -62.68 -17.36 35.51
CA VAL A 110 -62.35 -17.67 34.13
C VAL A 110 -62.62 -16.44 33.25
N ARG A 111 -61.64 -16.07 32.44
CA ARG A 111 -61.74 -14.93 31.51
C ARG A 111 -61.76 -15.39 30.08
N GLY A 112 -62.57 -14.75 29.23
CA GLY A 112 -62.67 -15.01 27.83
C GLY A 112 -63.05 -13.76 27.02
N THR A 113 -63.00 -13.87 25.70
CA THR A 113 -63.45 -12.80 24.80
C THR A 113 -64.52 -13.36 23.89
N LEU A 114 -65.66 -12.69 23.84
CA LEU A 114 -66.81 -13.08 23.03
C LEU A 114 -66.78 -12.31 21.68
N ALA A 115 -66.88 -13.02 20.58
CA ALA A 115 -66.98 -12.42 19.25
C ALA A 115 -68.39 -11.89 18.94
N ASP A 116 -69.40 -12.53 19.55
CA ASP A 116 -70.83 -12.16 19.42
C ASP A 116 -71.51 -12.35 20.79
N ILE A 117 -71.77 -11.22 21.44
CA ILE A 117 -72.30 -11.19 22.79
C ILE A 117 -73.78 -11.60 22.84
N GLU A 118 -74.55 -11.14 21.83
CA GLU A 118 -76.04 -11.44 21.81
C GLU A 118 -76.24 -12.92 21.63
N ARG A 119 -75.58 -13.54 20.68
CA ARG A 119 -75.65 -14.97 20.45
C ARG A 119 -75.21 -15.81 21.64
N PHE A 120 -74.14 -15.36 22.34
CA PHE A 120 -73.68 -16.03 23.55
C PHE A 120 -74.69 -15.97 24.65
N ILE A 121 -75.39 -14.82 24.85
CA ILE A 121 -76.47 -14.65 25.85
C ILE A 121 -77.63 -15.55 25.53
N ASP A 122 -78.02 -15.64 24.24
CA ASP A 122 -79.09 -16.56 23.81
C ASP A 122 -78.72 -18.03 24.08
N ASP A 123 -77.52 -18.44 23.76
CA ASP A 123 -77.03 -19.81 23.99
C ASP A 123 -76.96 -20.18 25.49
N ILE A 124 -76.69 -19.26 26.38
CA ILE A 124 -76.64 -19.53 27.83
C ILE A 124 -77.99 -19.35 28.52
N SER A 125 -78.91 -18.63 27.94
CA SER A 125 -80.21 -18.31 28.54
C SER A 125 -81.02 -19.57 28.93
N VAL A 126 -80.94 -20.65 28.12
CA VAL A 126 -81.58 -21.95 28.39
C VAL A 126 -81.00 -22.61 29.66
N TYR A 127 -79.71 -22.46 29.91
CA TYR A 127 -79.04 -23.11 31.02
C TYR A 127 -79.10 -22.26 32.30
N THR A 128 -79.15 -20.94 32.20
CA THR A 128 -79.26 -20.03 33.35
C THR A 128 -80.73 -20.07 33.92
N ALA A 129 -81.75 -20.34 33.08
CA ALA A 129 -83.11 -20.47 33.51
C ALA A 129 -83.42 -21.84 34.18
N SER A 130 -82.61 -22.87 33.96
CA SER A 130 -82.77 -24.22 34.53
C SER A 130 -81.79 -24.56 35.64
N ALA A 131 -80.92 -23.61 36.09
CA ALA A 131 -79.96 -23.81 37.17
C ALA A 131 -80.66 -23.91 38.54
N ASP A 132 -80.15 -24.80 39.43
CA ASP A 132 -80.68 -25.02 40.78
C ASP A 132 -80.50 -23.79 41.70
N GLU A 133 -79.55 -22.91 41.41
CA GLU A 133 -79.33 -21.61 42.07
C GLU A 133 -79.28 -20.48 41.02
N ALA A 134 -79.89 -19.32 41.33
CA ALA A 134 -79.92 -18.18 40.42
C ALA A 134 -78.50 -17.67 40.13
N VAL A 135 -78.04 -17.77 38.89
CA VAL A 135 -76.72 -17.23 38.44
C VAL A 135 -76.81 -15.71 38.38
N SER A 136 -76.02 -15.04 39.19
CA SER A 136 -75.97 -13.58 39.16
C SER A 136 -75.15 -13.08 37.97
N TYR A 137 -75.60 -12.02 37.30
CA TYR A 137 -74.94 -11.47 36.14
C TYR A 137 -74.93 -9.94 36.20
N ASP A 138 -73.91 -9.36 35.59
CA ASP A 138 -73.77 -7.92 35.43
C ASP A 138 -73.27 -7.56 34.02
N TYR A 139 -73.65 -6.40 33.52
CA TYR A 139 -73.28 -5.88 32.24
C TYR A 139 -72.59 -4.52 32.38
N ILE A 140 -71.35 -4.42 31.93
CA ILE A 140 -70.61 -3.18 31.95
C ILE A 140 -70.77 -2.51 30.56
N LYS A 141 -71.36 -1.31 30.55
CA LYS A 141 -71.47 -0.50 29.34
C LYS A 141 -70.10 0.07 29.03
N GLY A 142 -69.56 -0.28 27.83
CA GLY A 142 -68.27 0.27 27.38
C GLY A 142 -68.33 1.80 27.29
N SER A 143 -67.30 2.49 27.83
CA SER A 143 -67.15 3.93 27.63
C SER A 143 -66.59 4.20 26.21
N ASP A 144 -67.16 5.19 25.49
CA ASP A 144 -66.76 5.56 24.11
C ASP A 144 -65.29 6.09 23.98
N ASN A 145 -64.49 6.03 25.02
CA ASN A 145 -63.11 6.55 25.04
C ASN A 145 -62.02 5.51 24.76
N THR A 146 -62.38 4.28 24.44
CA THR A 146 -61.38 3.21 24.14
C THR A 146 -60.48 3.54 22.94
N LEU A 147 -61.01 4.18 21.91
CA LEU A 147 -60.23 4.60 20.75
C LEU A 147 -59.11 5.58 21.13
N LEU A 148 -59.34 6.48 22.09
CA LEU A 148 -58.31 7.47 22.47
C LEU A 148 -57.14 6.81 23.23
N TYR A 149 -57.42 5.79 24.06
CA TYR A 149 -56.37 5.08 24.80
C TYR A 149 -55.60 4.08 23.92
N GLU A 150 -56.21 3.52 22.89
CA GLU A 150 -55.53 2.64 21.95
C GLU A 150 -54.65 3.40 20.96
N PHE A 151 -55.05 4.61 20.50
CA PHE A 151 -54.29 5.41 19.56
C PHE A 151 -53.26 6.33 20.24
N LEU A 152 -53.40 6.66 21.52
CA LEU A 152 -52.50 7.55 22.25
C LEU A 152 -51.04 7.05 22.24
N PRO A 153 -50.71 5.77 22.53
CA PRO A 153 -49.37 5.24 22.47
C PRO A 153 -48.75 5.32 21.05
N ILE A 154 -49.58 5.04 20.02
CA ILE A 154 -49.13 5.10 18.62
C ILE A 154 -48.81 6.54 18.22
N LEU A 155 -49.65 7.49 18.67
CA LEU A 155 -49.49 8.91 18.38
C LEU A 155 -48.26 9.49 19.10
N VAL A 156 -48.05 9.12 20.36
CA VAL A 156 -46.85 9.52 21.13
C VAL A 156 -45.58 8.93 20.53
N THR A 157 -45.62 7.65 20.13
CA THR A 157 -44.49 6.99 19.48
C THR A 157 -44.18 7.61 18.10
N GLY A 158 -45.23 7.95 17.33
CA GLY A 158 -45.10 8.65 16.05
C GLY A 158 -44.48 10.05 16.20
N ILE A 159 -44.95 10.83 17.19
CA ILE A 159 -44.39 12.15 17.49
C ILE A 159 -42.90 12.01 17.94
N LEU A 160 -42.62 11.02 18.80
CA LEU A 160 -41.24 10.75 19.24
C LEU A 160 -40.37 10.36 18.05
N PHE A 161 -40.87 9.53 17.15
CA PHE A 161 -40.16 9.16 15.93
C PHE A 161 -39.89 10.37 15.02
N VAL A 162 -40.86 11.26 14.85
CA VAL A 162 -40.69 12.51 14.06
C VAL A 162 -39.71 13.44 14.73
N VAL A 163 -39.74 13.60 16.06
CA VAL A 163 -38.77 14.43 16.82
C VAL A 163 -37.36 13.85 16.69
N VAL A 164 -37.21 12.51 16.87
CA VAL A 164 -35.93 11.83 16.67
C VAL A 164 -35.48 11.94 15.21
N TRP A 165 -36.38 11.79 14.26
CA TRP A 165 -36.09 11.98 12.82
C TRP A 165 -35.63 13.41 12.51
N ILE A 166 -36.31 14.43 13.04
CA ILE A 166 -35.91 15.84 12.90
C ILE A 166 -34.56 16.10 13.59
N PHE A 167 -34.34 15.48 14.76
CA PHE A 167 -33.06 15.60 15.47
C PHE A 167 -31.93 14.91 14.74
N ILE A 168 -32.16 13.72 14.15
CA ILE A 168 -31.22 13.01 13.27
C ILE A 168 -31.00 13.82 11.99
N MET A 169 -32.06 14.34 11.38
CA MET A 169 -31.97 15.18 10.20
C MET A 169 -31.23 16.52 10.48
N LYS A 170 -31.49 17.17 11.62
CA LYS A 170 -30.72 18.35 12.04
C LYS A 170 -29.26 18.04 12.37
N LYS A 171 -28.97 16.87 12.93
CA LYS A 171 -27.61 16.43 13.23
C LYS A 171 -26.89 15.87 12.01
N MET A 172 -27.61 15.24 11.07
CA MET A 172 -27.16 14.84 9.74
C MET A 172 -27.25 15.98 8.74
N GLY A 173 -28.21 16.87 8.83
CA GLY A 173 -28.38 18.03 7.95
C GLY A 173 -27.40 19.17 8.19
N GLY A 174 -26.78 19.24 9.39
CA GLY A 174 -25.55 20.00 9.60
C GLY A 174 -24.28 19.31 9.09
N GLY A 175 -24.40 18.05 8.62
CA GLY A 175 -23.32 17.24 8.06
C GLY A 175 -23.58 16.70 6.64
N LEU A 176 -24.81 16.66 6.15
CA LEU A 176 -25.14 16.18 4.79
C LEU A 176 -25.49 17.29 3.79
N GLY A 177 -25.74 18.51 4.24
CA GLY A 177 -25.96 19.63 3.32
C GLY A 177 -24.77 20.57 3.17
N GLY A 178 -23.61 20.30 3.84
CA GLY A 178 -22.42 21.15 3.79
C GLY A 178 -21.08 20.42 3.66
N LYS A 179 -21.06 19.09 3.73
CA LYS A 179 -20.01 18.26 3.14
C LYS A 179 -20.65 17.56 1.94
N GLU A 180 -20.70 18.25 0.82
CA GLU A 180 -20.65 17.59 -0.48
C GLU A 180 -19.71 16.41 -0.33
N MET A 181 -20.14 15.21 -0.72
CA MET A 181 -19.26 14.05 -0.81
C MET A 181 -18.13 14.47 -1.75
N ASN A 182 -17.00 14.93 -1.19
CA ASN A 182 -15.82 15.41 -1.89
C ASN A 182 -15.08 14.27 -2.60
N PHE A 183 -15.79 13.27 -3.17
CA PHE A 183 -15.18 12.21 -3.96
C PHE A 183 -14.54 12.73 -5.25
N GLY A 184 -14.97 13.89 -5.75
CA GLY A 184 -14.43 14.48 -6.98
C GLY A 184 -13.39 15.59 -6.77
N LYS A 185 -13.05 15.97 -5.53
CA LYS A 185 -12.04 17.01 -5.31
C LYS A 185 -10.64 16.40 -5.26
N ALA A 186 -9.72 17.01 -5.98
CA ALA A 186 -8.32 16.61 -5.98
C ALA A 186 -7.70 16.85 -4.59
N LYS A 187 -6.98 15.85 -4.06
CA LYS A 187 -6.13 16.00 -2.87
C LYS A 187 -4.82 16.70 -3.27
N ILE A 188 -4.89 17.97 -3.56
CA ILE A 188 -3.74 18.76 -4.01
C ILE A 188 -2.84 19.05 -2.81
N LYS A 189 -1.57 18.69 -2.91
CA LYS A 189 -0.54 19.14 -1.97
C LYS A 189 -0.14 20.55 -2.38
N ASN A 190 -0.56 21.54 -1.59
CA ASN A 190 -0.15 22.92 -1.79
C ASN A 190 1.10 23.19 -0.93
N THR A 191 2.24 23.42 -1.56
CA THR A 191 3.54 23.60 -0.88
C THR A 191 3.74 25.03 -0.38
N ASN A 192 2.72 25.89 -0.46
CA ASN A 192 2.83 27.27 0.06
C ASN A 192 3.05 27.35 1.58
N ASP A 193 2.77 26.25 2.33
CA ASP A 193 2.93 26.16 3.78
C ASP A 193 4.32 25.66 4.22
N GLU A 194 5.21 25.29 3.29
CA GLU A 194 6.56 24.84 3.64
C GLU A 194 7.41 26.04 4.08
N LYS A 195 7.96 25.97 5.31
CA LYS A 195 8.79 27.02 5.91
C LYS A 195 10.05 27.35 5.11
N ARG A 196 10.48 26.49 4.20
CA ARG A 196 11.64 26.68 3.32
C ARG A 196 11.26 26.26 1.90
N LYS A 197 11.36 27.18 0.95
CA LYS A 197 11.20 26.90 -0.47
C LYS A 197 12.45 26.20 -1.01
N THR A 198 12.25 25.14 -1.78
CA THR A 198 13.32 24.49 -2.56
C THR A 198 13.70 25.37 -3.73
N THR A 199 14.97 25.66 -3.95
CA THR A 199 15.49 26.49 -5.03
C THR A 199 16.49 25.69 -5.89
N PHE A 200 17.02 26.28 -6.96
CA PHE A 200 18.06 25.66 -7.78
C PHE A 200 19.36 25.37 -7.02
N ASP A 201 19.61 26.03 -5.90
CA ASP A 201 20.74 25.72 -5.01
C ASP A 201 20.62 24.38 -4.29
N ASP A 202 19.40 23.82 -4.20
CA ASP A 202 19.14 22.53 -3.62
C ASP A 202 19.17 21.39 -4.68
N VAL A 203 19.28 21.75 -5.97
CA VAL A 203 19.42 20.82 -7.10
C VAL A 203 20.86 20.86 -7.58
N ALA A 204 21.53 19.73 -7.63
CA ALA A 204 22.88 19.60 -8.12
C ALA A 204 22.96 18.59 -9.27
N GLY A 205 23.96 18.72 -10.14
CA GLY A 205 24.25 17.78 -11.22
C GLY A 205 23.16 17.71 -12.31
N ALA A 206 22.53 18.83 -12.58
CA ALA A 206 21.50 19.00 -13.62
C ALA A 206 21.58 20.44 -14.17
N ASP A 207 22.77 20.87 -14.53
CA ASP A 207 23.03 22.27 -14.85
C ASP A 207 22.42 22.67 -16.19
N GLU A 208 22.44 21.80 -17.19
CA GLU A 208 21.83 21.97 -18.49
C GLU A 208 20.29 22.01 -18.37
N GLU A 209 19.71 21.10 -17.59
CA GLU A 209 18.27 21.08 -17.34
C GLU A 209 17.80 22.32 -16.58
N LYS A 210 18.63 22.83 -15.65
CA LYS A 210 18.33 24.11 -14.96
C LYS A 210 18.35 25.28 -15.95
N GLU A 211 19.32 25.34 -16.85
CA GLU A 211 19.40 26.39 -17.87
C GLU A 211 18.18 26.36 -18.79
N GLU A 212 17.75 25.19 -19.25
CA GLU A 212 16.53 25.04 -20.04
C GLU A 212 15.28 25.50 -19.29
N LEU A 213 15.21 25.24 -17.99
CA LEU A 213 14.06 25.62 -17.15
C LEU A 213 14.14 27.06 -16.64
N GLN A 214 15.30 27.71 -16.72
CA GLN A 214 15.50 29.09 -16.32
C GLN A 214 14.62 30.07 -17.13
N GLU A 215 14.37 29.78 -18.41
CA GLU A 215 13.46 30.56 -19.25
C GLU A 215 12.03 30.59 -18.67
N ILE A 216 11.59 29.45 -18.08
CA ILE A 216 10.26 29.33 -17.45
C ILE A 216 10.22 30.16 -16.18
N VAL A 217 11.29 30.10 -15.37
CA VAL A 217 11.43 30.91 -14.16
C VAL A 217 11.36 32.39 -14.49
N GLU A 218 12.12 32.85 -15.50
CA GLU A 218 12.12 34.25 -15.94
C GLU A 218 10.75 34.69 -16.43
N PHE A 219 10.08 33.86 -17.20
CA PHE A 219 8.72 34.18 -17.66
C PHE A 219 7.75 34.32 -16.48
N LEU A 220 7.74 33.38 -15.53
CA LEU A 220 6.85 33.48 -14.38
C LEU A 220 7.14 34.70 -13.50
N LYS A 221 8.43 35.14 -13.46
CA LYS A 221 8.83 36.39 -12.76
C LYS A 221 8.46 37.66 -13.53
N ALA A 222 8.54 37.66 -14.87
CA ALA A 222 8.36 38.85 -15.71
C ALA A 222 7.68 38.55 -17.06
N PRO A 223 6.39 38.14 -17.08
CA PRO A 223 5.69 37.72 -18.29
C PRO A 223 5.57 38.84 -19.35
N GLU A 224 5.54 40.12 -18.93
CA GLU A 224 5.44 41.23 -19.85
C GLU A 224 6.62 41.39 -20.82
N LYS A 225 7.84 41.00 -20.40
CA LYS A 225 9.06 41.03 -21.24
C LYS A 225 8.88 40.17 -22.50
N TYR A 226 8.32 39.00 -22.33
CA TYR A 226 8.12 38.01 -23.41
C TYR A 226 6.91 38.40 -24.29
N ASN A 227 5.84 38.86 -23.68
CA ASN A 227 4.62 39.31 -24.37
C ASN A 227 4.90 40.46 -25.33
N LYS A 228 5.75 41.44 -24.94
CA LYS A 228 6.14 42.58 -25.79
C LYS A 228 6.89 42.18 -27.04
N LEU A 229 7.63 41.06 -26.99
CA LEU A 229 8.39 40.52 -28.13
C LEU A 229 7.56 39.51 -28.96
N GLY A 230 6.31 39.23 -28.55
CA GLY A 230 5.45 38.24 -29.23
C GLY A 230 5.89 36.81 -29.05
N ALA A 231 6.78 36.53 -28.09
CA ALA A 231 7.25 35.18 -27.79
C ALA A 231 6.12 34.34 -27.18
N ARG A 232 5.99 33.12 -27.66
CA ARG A 232 5.08 32.10 -27.08
C ARG A 232 5.87 31.20 -26.15
N ILE A 233 5.43 31.15 -24.92
CA ILE A 233 6.04 30.28 -23.91
C ILE A 233 5.38 28.91 -23.94
N PRO A 234 6.16 27.85 -23.68
CA PRO A 234 5.61 26.51 -23.60
C PRO A 234 4.54 26.45 -22.50
N LYS A 235 3.35 25.92 -22.84
CA LYS A 235 2.27 25.70 -21.88
C LYS A 235 2.60 24.52 -20.95
N GLY A 236 3.34 23.55 -21.48
CA GLY A 236 3.70 22.35 -20.75
C GLY A 236 5.14 21.91 -21.01
N VAL A 237 5.77 21.39 -19.97
CA VAL A 237 7.10 20.79 -19.99
C VAL A 237 7.01 19.37 -19.48
N LEU A 238 7.57 18.45 -20.22
CA LEU A 238 7.67 17.03 -19.83
C LEU A 238 9.10 16.74 -19.37
N LEU A 239 9.27 16.38 -18.10
CA LEU A 239 10.52 15.88 -17.56
C LEU A 239 10.58 14.36 -17.78
N VAL A 240 11.58 13.91 -18.52
CA VAL A 240 11.77 12.50 -18.87
C VAL A 240 13.09 12.01 -18.30
N GLY A 241 13.12 10.80 -17.75
CA GLY A 241 14.38 10.21 -17.29
C GLY A 241 14.17 9.04 -16.32
N PRO A 242 15.22 8.33 -15.97
CA PRO A 242 15.17 7.22 -15.03
C PRO A 242 14.59 7.61 -13.66
N PRO A 243 14.04 6.66 -12.89
CA PRO A 243 13.60 6.94 -11.54
C PRO A 243 14.77 7.40 -10.66
N GLY A 244 14.52 8.27 -9.69
CA GLY A 244 15.55 8.74 -8.75
C GLY A 244 16.45 9.87 -9.25
N THR A 245 16.33 10.32 -10.52
CA THR A 245 17.17 11.41 -11.08
C THR A 245 16.77 12.82 -10.62
N GLY A 246 15.72 12.97 -9.81
CA GLY A 246 15.35 14.26 -9.21
C GLY A 246 14.31 15.08 -9.99
N LYS A 247 13.56 14.51 -10.93
CA LYS A 247 12.53 15.20 -11.73
C LYS A 247 11.54 15.99 -10.88
N THR A 248 11.00 15.38 -9.83
CA THR A 248 10.07 16.02 -8.88
C THR A 248 10.74 17.16 -8.11
N LEU A 249 12.01 16.97 -7.72
CA LEU A 249 12.80 17.99 -7.02
C LEU A 249 13.06 19.19 -7.94
N LEU A 250 13.41 18.95 -9.20
CA LEU A 250 13.65 19.98 -10.21
C LEU A 250 12.39 20.81 -10.48
N ALA A 251 11.22 20.16 -10.66
CA ALA A 251 9.96 20.86 -10.84
C ALA A 251 9.60 21.76 -9.64
N ARG A 252 9.86 21.27 -8.41
CA ARG A 252 9.67 22.04 -7.18
C ARG A 252 10.63 23.21 -7.09
N ALA A 253 11.88 23.02 -7.52
CA ALA A 253 12.89 24.09 -7.53
C ALA A 253 12.54 25.21 -8.50
N VAL A 254 11.99 24.90 -9.68
CA VAL A 254 11.46 25.89 -10.63
C VAL A 254 10.40 26.77 -9.98
N ALA A 255 9.46 26.18 -9.26
CA ALA A 255 8.39 26.95 -8.58
C ALA A 255 8.95 27.81 -7.44
N GLY A 256 9.89 27.28 -6.66
CA GLY A 256 10.54 28.00 -5.57
C GLY A 256 11.40 29.16 -6.05
N GLU A 257 12.13 28.95 -7.15
CA GLU A 257 12.96 29.97 -7.81
C GLU A 257 12.11 31.08 -8.44
N ALA A 258 10.98 30.70 -9.07
CA ALA A 258 10.01 31.64 -9.60
C ALA A 258 9.19 32.36 -8.50
N GLY A 259 9.13 31.82 -7.30
CA GLY A 259 8.35 32.35 -6.18
C GLY A 259 6.84 32.15 -6.32
N VAL A 260 6.39 31.22 -7.15
CA VAL A 260 4.97 30.96 -7.46
C VAL A 260 4.43 29.74 -6.70
N PRO A 261 3.08 29.63 -6.54
CA PRO A 261 2.43 28.45 -5.99
C PRO A 261 2.74 27.18 -6.79
N PHE A 262 2.89 26.05 -6.08
CA PHE A 262 3.16 24.74 -6.66
C PHE A 262 2.05 23.74 -6.28
N PHE A 263 1.28 23.29 -7.27
CA PHE A 263 0.20 22.33 -7.12
C PHE A 263 0.67 20.97 -7.61
N SER A 264 0.93 20.04 -6.69
CA SER A 264 1.44 18.71 -7.03
C SER A 264 0.39 17.63 -6.83
N ILE A 265 0.30 16.74 -7.83
CA ILE A 265 -0.57 15.56 -7.83
C ILE A 265 0.17 14.40 -8.51
N SER A 266 -0.13 13.16 -8.12
CA SER A 266 0.32 11.98 -8.87
C SER A 266 -0.67 11.62 -9.98
N GLY A 267 -0.18 11.18 -11.12
CA GLY A 267 -1.02 10.63 -12.20
C GLY A 267 -1.90 9.48 -11.71
N SER A 268 -1.41 8.69 -10.76
CA SER A 268 -2.18 7.61 -10.13
C SER A 268 -3.40 8.10 -9.35
N ASP A 269 -3.37 9.33 -8.80
CA ASP A 269 -4.50 9.91 -8.07
C ASP A 269 -5.71 10.22 -8.98
N PHE A 270 -5.52 10.25 -10.29
CA PHE A 270 -6.59 10.42 -11.27
C PHE A 270 -7.24 9.10 -11.67
N VAL A 271 -6.62 7.95 -11.38
CA VAL A 271 -7.16 6.64 -11.74
C VAL A 271 -8.01 6.11 -10.59
N GLU A 272 -9.31 6.06 -10.80
CA GLU A 272 -10.28 5.60 -9.80
C GLU A 272 -11.18 4.50 -10.40
N MET A 273 -11.88 3.75 -9.55
CA MET A 273 -12.81 2.72 -10.02
C MET A 273 -14.14 3.29 -10.54
N PHE A 274 -14.45 4.55 -10.20
CA PHE A 274 -15.71 5.18 -10.57
C PHE A 274 -15.53 6.11 -11.76
N VAL A 275 -16.29 5.87 -12.82
CA VAL A 275 -16.24 6.65 -14.06
C VAL A 275 -16.56 8.13 -13.80
N GLY A 276 -15.70 9.00 -14.33
CA GLY A 276 -15.85 10.46 -14.26
C GLY A 276 -15.24 11.15 -13.03
N VAL A 277 -14.76 10.40 -12.03
CA VAL A 277 -14.11 10.98 -10.84
C VAL A 277 -12.75 11.58 -11.21
N GLY A 278 -11.95 10.86 -11.99
CA GLY A 278 -10.65 11.34 -12.49
C GLY A 278 -10.79 12.63 -13.30
N ALA A 279 -11.72 12.65 -14.23
CA ALA A 279 -12.01 13.85 -15.02
C ALA A 279 -12.49 15.04 -14.17
N SER A 280 -13.23 14.79 -13.09
CA SER A 280 -13.64 15.83 -12.13
C SER A 280 -12.46 16.38 -11.35
N ARG A 281 -11.51 15.52 -10.93
CA ARG A 281 -10.26 15.95 -10.25
C ARG A 281 -9.36 16.78 -11.17
N VAL A 282 -9.27 16.41 -12.44
CA VAL A 282 -8.54 17.23 -13.43
C VAL A 282 -9.14 18.62 -13.49
N ARG A 283 -10.46 18.76 -13.67
CA ARG A 283 -11.13 20.07 -13.71
C ARG A 283 -10.89 20.88 -12.44
N ASP A 284 -11.03 20.28 -11.28
CA ASP A 284 -10.83 20.93 -9.98
C ASP A 284 -9.39 21.44 -9.84
N LEU A 285 -8.38 20.64 -10.22
CA LEU A 285 -6.97 21.03 -10.22
C LEU A 285 -6.72 22.28 -11.09
N PHE A 286 -7.20 22.24 -12.33
CA PHE A 286 -7.00 23.33 -13.28
C PHE A 286 -7.78 24.59 -12.89
N GLU A 287 -8.98 24.45 -12.31
CA GLU A 287 -9.74 25.58 -11.78
C GLU A 287 -9.02 26.24 -10.59
N GLN A 288 -8.44 25.43 -9.68
CA GLN A 288 -7.65 25.95 -8.57
C GLN A 288 -6.38 26.66 -9.04
N ALA A 289 -5.70 26.12 -10.05
CA ALA A 289 -4.52 26.75 -10.64
C ALA A 289 -4.86 28.08 -11.30
N LYS A 290 -5.95 28.16 -12.08
CA LYS A 290 -6.41 29.42 -12.69
C LYS A 290 -6.72 30.50 -11.66
N LYS A 291 -7.28 30.13 -10.50
CA LYS A 291 -7.56 31.08 -9.40
C LYS A 291 -6.30 31.57 -8.70
N ASN A 292 -5.19 30.87 -8.81
CA ASN A 292 -3.92 31.18 -8.13
C ASN A 292 -2.79 31.52 -9.11
N SER A 293 -3.11 31.92 -10.32
CA SER A 293 -2.12 32.35 -11.32
C SER A 293 -1.37 33.61 -10.86
N PRO A 294 -0.03 33.72 -11.09
CA PRO A 294 0.82 32.75 -11.75
C PRO A 294 1.18 31.55 -10.85
N CYS A 295 1.18 30.32 -11.43
CA CYS A 295 1.45 29.09 -10.67
C CYS A 295 1.99 27.98 -11.57
N ILE A 296 2.51 26.92 -10.93
CA ILE A 296 2.93 25.67 -11.59
C ILE A 296 2.01 24.54 -11.14
N ILE A 297 1.47 23.79 -12.11
CA ILE A 297 0.86 22.48 -11.90
C ILE A 297 1.93 21.43 -12.17
N PHE A 298 2.11 20.51 -11.24
CA PHE A 298 3.01 19.38 -11.40
C PHE A 298 2.25 18.06 -11.34
N ILE A 299 2.40 17.24 -12.39
CA ILE A 299 1.83 15.90 -12.45
C ILE A 299 2.98 14.89 -12.48
N ASP A 300 3.16 14.17 -11.38
CA ASP A 300 4.14 13.09 -11.33
C ASP A 300 3.55 11.80 -11.93
N GLU A 301 4.38 10.94 -12.49
CA GLU A 301 3.96 9.66 -13.09
C GLU A 301 2.80 9.85 -14.10
N ILE A 302 2.95 10.81 -15.01
CA ILE A 302 1.90 11.12 -16.00
C ILE A 302 1.50 9.92 -16.86
N ASP A 303 2.38 8.93 -17.02
CA ASP A 303 2.16 7.68 -17.74
C ASP A 303 1.05 6.81 -17.11
N ALA A 304 0.71 7.03 -15.82
CA ALA A 304 -0.44 6.37 -15.20
C ALA A 304 -1.77 6.73 -15.90
N VAL A 305 -1.89 7.97 -16.40
CA VAL A 305 -3.10 8.49 -17.09
C VAL A 305 -2.88 8.64 -18.58
N GLY A 306 -1.67 9.08 -18.96
CA GLY A 306 -1.31 9.47 -20.33
C GLY A 306 -0.96 8.34 -21.28
N ARG A 307 -1.17 7.09 -20.91
CA ARG A 307 -0.80 5.92 -21.74
C ARG A 307 -1.62 5.84 -23.03
N GLN A 308 -0.96 5.39 -24.13
CA GLN A 308 -1.60 5.15 -25.43
C GLN A 308 -2.83 4.24 -25.32
N ARG A 309 -3.82 4.54 -26.17
CA ARG A 309 -5.06 3.77 -26.29
C ARG A 309 -4.76 2.36 -26.78
N GLY A 310 -5.00 1.37 -25.96
CA GLY A 310 -4.82 -0.04 -26.33
C GLY A 310 -6.17 -0.69 -26.57
N ALA A 311 -6.24 -1.62 -27.53
CA ALA A 311 -7.40 -2.48 -27.76
C ALA A 311 -7.56 -3.49 -26.61
N GLY A 312 -7.92 -3.03 -25.40
CA GLY A 312 -8.15 -3.85 -24.21
C GLY A 312 -9.64 -4.02 -23.96
N LEU A 313 -10.11 -5.26 -23.89
CA LEU A 313 -11.47 -5.63 -23.47
C LEU A 313 -11.55 -5.56 -21.92
N GLY A 314 -11.96 -4.41 -21.36
CA GLY A 314 -12.21 -4.30 -19.91
C GLY A 314 -12.59 -2.90 -19.45
N GLY A 315 -13.63 -2.78 -18.62
CA GLY A 315 -14.26 -1.52 -18.18
C GLY A 315 -13.41 -0.52 -17.36
N GLY A 316 -12.13 -0.81 -17.09
CA GLY A 316 -11.20 0.15 -16.46
C GLY A 316 -10.49 1.07 -17.44
N HIS A 317 -10.67 0.86 -18.75
CA HIS A 317 -10.04 1.68 -19.78
C HIS A 317 -10.83 2.97 -20.06
N ASP A 318 -12.15 2.92 -19.98
CA ASP A 318 -13.04 4.05 -20.28
C ASP A 318 -12.82 5.23 -19.32
N GLU A 319 -12.58 4.97 -18.05
CA GLU A 319 -12.33 6.01 -17.05
C GLU A 319 -11.01 6.73 -17.30
N ARG A 320 -9.94 5.96 -17.58
CA ARG A 320 -8.61 6.52 -17.88
C ARG A 320 -8.63 7.35 -19.16
N GLU A 321 -9.28 6.86 -20.23
CA GLU A 321 -9.43 7.61 -21.49
C GLU A 321 -10.25 8.90 -21.30
N GLN A 322 -11.31 8.84 -20.49
CA GLN A 322 -12.11 10.01 -20.17
C GLN A 322 -11.29 11.04 -19.40
N THR A 323 -10.45 10.60 -18.47
CA THR A 323 -9.56 11.46 -17.69
C THR A 323 -8.46 12.07 -18.57
N LEU A 324 -7.83 11.29 -19.44
CA LEU A 324 -6.88 11.78 -20.43
C LEU A 324 -7.52 12.84 -21.35
N ASN A 325 -8.69 12.54 -21.90
CA ASN A 325 -9.41 13.48 -22.76
C ASN A 325 -9.72 14.80 -22.01
N GLN A 326 -10.11 14.72 -20.74
CA GLN A 326 -10.34 15.92 -19.91
C GLN A 326 -9.03 16.70 -19.71
N LEU A 327 -7.91 16.01 -19.45
CA LEU A 327 -6.60 16.65 -19.32
C LEU A 327 -6.23 17.41 -20.61
N LEU A 328 -6.41 16.78 -21.78
CA LEU A 328 -6.17 17.40 -23.07
C LEU A 328 -7.06 18.64 -23.30
N VAL A 329 -8.33 18.56 -22.94
CA VAL A 329 -9.28 19.69 -23.04
C VAL A 329 -8.85 20.85 -22.14
N GLU A 330 -8.45 20.57 -20.89
CA GLU A 330 -8.00 21.63 -19.98
C GLU A 330 -6.69 22.27 -20.46
N MET A 331 -5.74 21.51 -20.99
CA MET A 331 -4.50 22.02 -21.58
C MET A 331 -4.76 22.91 -22.81
N ASP A 332 -5.68 22.49 -23.68
CA ASP A 332 -6.07 23.27 -24.86
C ASP A 332 -6.87 24.53 -24.45
N GLY A 333 -7.60 24.46 -23.33
CA GLY A 333 -8.40 25.54 -22.79
C GLY A 333 -7.61 26.67 -22.10
N PHE A 334 -6.29 26.54 -21.95
CA PHE A 334 -5.44 27.66 -21.50
C PHE A 334 -5.24 28.66 -22.63
N GLY A 335 -5.54 29.92 -22.34
CA GLY A 335 -5.13 31.04 -23.19
C GLY A 335 -3.59 31.15 -23.23
N ALA A 336 -3.07 31.73 -24.32
CA ALA A 336 -1.66 32.07 -24.35
C ALA A 336 -1.39 33.09 -23.22
N ASN A 337 -0.47 32.76 -22.32
CA ASN A 337 0.01 33.66 -21.25
C ASN A 337 -0.91 33.85 -20.03
N GLU A 338 -1.75 32.88 -19.68
CA GLU A 338 -2.55 32.91 -18.42
C GLU A 338 -1.70 32.75 -17.15
N GLY A 339 -0.37 32.60 -17.28
CA GLY A 339 0.53 32.47 -16.13
C GLY A 339 0.50 31.09 -15.43
N VAL A 340 -0.18 30.11 -15.99
CA VAL A 340 -0.18 28.73 -15.51
C VAL A 340 0.72 27.89 -16.40
N ILE A 341 1.70 27.22 -15.82
CA ILE A 341 2.60 26.29 -16.52
C ILE A 341 2.39 24.88 -15.97
N LEU A 342 2.20 23.93 -16.88
CA LEU A 342 2.10 22.51 -16.54
C LEU A 342 3.46 21.85 -16.68
N ILE A 343 3.96 21.24 -15.60
CA ILE A 343 5.15 20.38 -15.64
C ILE A 343 4.68 18.97 -15.34
N ALA A 344 5.07 18.00 -16.17
CA ALA A 344 4.80 16.59 -15.90
C ALA A 344 6.11 15.80 -15.85
N ALA A 345 6.13 14.71 -15.11
CA ALA A 345 7.27 13.80 -15.04
C ALA A 345 6.85 12.38 -15.42
N THR A 346 7.73 11.68 -16.14
CA THR A 346 7.57 10.27 -16.48
C THR A 346 8.93 9.56 -16.55
N ASN A 347 8.91 8.28 -16.23
CA ASN A 347 10.05 7.39 -16.46
C ASN A 347 9.92 6.64 -17.79
N ARG A 348 8.75 6.72 -18.44
CA ARG A 348 8.41 5.95 -19.64
C ARG A 348 7.74 6.82 -20.70
N PRO A 349 8.54 7.62 -21.44
CA PRO A 349 7.98 8.45 -22.52
C PRO A 349 7.41 7.62 -23.68
N ASP A 350 7.89 6.38 -23.86
CA ASP A 350 7.49 5.43 -24.89
C ASP A 350 6.02 5.01 -24.82
N VAL A 351 5.43 5.03 -23.63
CA VAL A 351 4.03 4.61 -23.41
C VAL A 351 3.02 5.76 -23.52
N LEU A 352 3.48 7.01 -23.60
CA LEU A 352 2.60 8.17 -23.63
C LEU A 352 1.81 8.29 -24.94
N ASP A 353 0.57 8.75 -24.84
CA ASP A 353 -0.26 9.07 -26.00
C ASP A 353 0.37 10.24 -26.78
N PRO A 354 0.63 10.07 -28.10
CA PRO A 354 1.20 11.13 -28.95
C PRO A 354 0.41 12.44 -28.91
N ALA A 355 -0.88 12.39 -28.56
CA ALA A 355 -1.70 13.58 -28.40
C ALA A 355 -1.21 14.53 -27.29
N LEU A 356 -0.56 14.01 -26.26
CA LEU A 356 0.05 14.81 -25.20
C LEU A 356 1.25 15.63 -25.69
N MET A 357 1.99 15.10 -26.69
CA MET A 357 3.21 15.68 -27.23
C MET A 357 2.97 16.68 -28.37
N ARG A 358 1.69 16.97 -28.69
CA ARG A 358 1.36 17.95 -29.74
C ARG A 358 1.66 19.39 -29.27
N PRO A 359 2.11 20.28 -30.19
CA PRO A 359 2.30 21.69 -29.88
C PRO A 359 1.06 22.31 -29.22
N GLY A 360 1.28 23.13 -28.19
CA GLY A 360 0.23 23.71 -27.36
C GLY A 360 -0.13 22.89 -26.13
N ARG A 361 0.53 21.75 -25.90
CA ARG A 361 0.38 20.86 -24.73
C ARG A 361 1.73 20.69 -24.04
N PHE A 362 2.40 19.53 -24.15
CA PHE A 362 3.80 19.38 -23.73
C PHE A 362 4.72 19.80 -24.87
N ASP A 363 4.92 21.09 -24.98
CA ASP A 363 5.69 21.71 -26.07
C ASP A 363 7.19 21.47 -25.95
N ARG A 364 7.68 21.26 -24.72
CA ARG A 364 9.09 21.07 -24.40
C ARG A 364 9.29 19.76 -23.65
N GLN A 365 10.32 19.04 -24.02
CA GLN A 365 10.74 17.84 -23.33
C GLN A 365 12.16 18.06 -22.80
N VAL A 366 12.34 17.93 -21.48
CA VAL A 366 13.63 18.03 -20.78
C VAL A 366 14.03 16.64 -20.32
N ILE A 367 15.20 16.18 -20.77
CA ILE A 367 15.70 14.85 -20.45
C ILE A 367 16.60 14.97 -19.22
N VAL A 368 16.19 14.36 -18.11
CA VAL A 368 16.96 14.30 -16.86
C VAL A 368 17.70 12.98 -16.79
N SER A 369 18.94 12.98 -17.24
CA SER A 369 19.80 11.79 -17.35
C SER A 369 20.39 11.36 -16.02
N TYR A 370 21.14 10.23 -16.03
CA TYR A 370 22.04 9.90 -14.93
C TYR A 370 23.10 10.99 -14.77
N PRO A 371 23.43 11.39 -13.52
CA PRO A 371 24.46 12.40 -13.32
C PRO A 371 25.85 11.87 -13.68
N ASP A 372 26.66 12.70 -14.34
CA ASP A 372 28.07 12.45 -14.58
C ASP A 372 28.89 12.50 -13.27
N ILE A 373 30.19 12.25 -13.33
CA ILE A 373 31.07 12.24 -12.15
C ILE A 373 31.06 13.57 -11.39
N ASN A 374 30.98 14.71 -12.10
CA ASN A 374 30.93 16.02 -11.48
C ASN A 374 29.57 16.29 -10.85
N GLY A 375 28.50 15.88 -11.51
CA GLY A 375 27.13 15.92 -11.01
C GLY A 375 26.98 15.07 -9.74
N ARG A 376 27.52 13.83 -9.73
CA ARG A 376 27.50 12.99 -8.53
C ARG A 376 28.26 13.62 -7.36
N GLU A 377 29.44 14.21 -7.62
CA GLU A 377 30.18 14.94 -6.60
C GLU A 377 29.38 16.13 -6.04
N ALA A 378 28.72 16.89 -6.93
CA ALA A 378 27.88 18.02 -6.53
C ALA A 378 26.64 17.56 -5.71
N ILE A 379 25.99 16.46 -6.12
CA ILE A 379 24.85 15.85 -5.39
C ILE A 379 25.32 15.37 -4.01
N LEU A 380 26.44 14.67 -3.93
CA LEU A 380 27.03 14.22 -2.66
C LEU A 380 27.30 15.40 -1.73
N LYS A 381 27.84 16.52 -2.24
CA LYS A 381 28.06 17.75 -1.45
C LYS A 381 26.77 18.29 -0.87
N VAL A 382 25.67 18.27 -1.63
CA VAL A 382 24.36 18.74 -1.15
C VAL A 382 23.85 17.85 -0.02
N HIS A 383 23.88 16.51 -0.18
CA HIS A 383 23.39 15.57 0.83
C HIS A 383 24.32 15.46 2.05
N ALA A 384 25.60 15.82 1.90
CA ALA A 384 26.58 15.86 2.99
C ALA A 384 26.43 17.07 3.92
N ARG A 385 25.78 18.16 3.49
CA ARG A 385 25.68 19.44 4.26
C ARG A 385 25.23 19.28 5.72
N LYS A 386 24.44 18.26 6.02
CA LYS A 386 23.86 18.00 7.36
C LYS A 386 24.45 16.78 8.06
N LYS A 387 25.49 16.18 7.50
CA LYS A 387 26.09 14.96 8.02
C LYS A 387 27.53 15.24 8.48
N PRO A 388 27.95 14.76 9.67
CA PRO A 388 29.34 14.90 10.15
C PRO A 388 30.22 13.91 9.37
N LEU A 389 30.97 14.41 8.39
CA LEU A 389 31.98 13.62 7.67
C LEU A 389 33.32 13.76 8.35
N ALA A 390 34.10 12.69 8.39
CA ALA A 390 35.49 12.69 8.84
C ALA A 390 36.43 13.28 7.76
N PRO A 391 37.62 13.75 8.14
CA PRO A 391 38.56 14.38 7.19
C PRO A 391 39.12 13.48 6.09
N ASP A 392 39.05 12.15 6.27
CA ASP A 392 39.45 11.13 5.30
C ASP A 392 38.49 10.98 4.13
N VAL A 393 37.24 11.47 4.27
CA VAL A 393 36.19 11.31 3.26
C VAL A 393 36.45 12.22 2.06
N LYS A 394 36.70 11.59 0.91
CA LYS A 394 36.90 12.27 -0.37
C LYS A 394 35.69 12.06 -1.27
N LEU A 395 34.73 13.04 -1.31
CA LEU A 395 33.53 12.96 -2.11
C LEU A 395 33.77 12.70 -3.61
N LYS A 396 34.90 13.19 -4.13
CA LYS A 396 35.32 12.94 -5.52
C LYS A 396 35.63 11.47 -5.77
N THR A 397 36.24 10.77 -4.81
CA THR A 397 36.49 9.32 -4.91
C THR A 397 35.16 8.57 -4.91
N ILE A 398 34.24 8.93 -4.00
CA ILE A 398 32.92 8.31 -3.92
C ILE A 398 32.16 8.54 -5.24
N ALA A 399 32.21 9.74 -5.82
CA ALA A 399 31.59 10.03 -7.11
C ALA A 399 32.13 9.15 -8.25
N LYS A 400 33.41 8.78 -8.22
CA LYS A 400 34.02 7.84 -9.19
C LYS A 400 33.46 6.41 -8.99
N THR A 401 33.43 5.94 -7.74
CA THR A 401 33.01 4.56 -7.41
C THR A 401 31.50 4.32 -7.53
N THR A 402 30.72 5.37 -7.74
CA THR A 402 29.26 5.32 -7.82
C THR A 402 28.75 5.61 -9.25
N ALA A 403 29.47 5.15 -10.29
CA ALA A 403 28.99 5.23 -11.66
C ALA A 403 27.60 4.60 -11.80
N GLY A 404 26.69 5.25 -12.53
CA GLY A 404 25.32 4.80 -12.71
C GLY A 404 24.37 5.05 -11.55
N PHE A 405 24.83 5.64 -10.42
CA PHE A 405 23.95 6.01 -9.30
C PHE A 405 23.15 7.26 -9.66
N THR A 406 21.87 7.23 -9.27
CA THR A 406 20.99 8.40 -9.32
C THR A 406 21.18 9.30 -8.10
N GLY A 407 20.57 10.48 -8.11
CA GLY A 407 20.56 11.36 -6.94
C GLY A 407 19.96 10.72 -5.70
N ALA A 408 18.92 9.89 -5.88
CA ALA A 408 18.29 9.15 -4.79
C ALA A 408 19.20 8.04 -4.23
N ASP A 409 19.95 7.35 -5.09
CA ASP A 409 20.91 6.33 -4.66
C ASP A 409 22.05 6.95 -3.85
N LEU A 410 22.56 8.12 -4.26
CA LEU A 410 23.59 8.87 -3.54
C LEU A 410 23.11 9.41 -2.19
N GLU A 411 21.85 9.86 -2.11
CA GLU A 411 21.22 10.21 -0.84
C GLU A 411 21.14 9.02 0.10
N ASN A 412 20.65 7.89 -0.42
CA ASN A 412 20.53 6.64 0.31
C ASN A 412 21.90 6.12 0.77
N LEU A 413 22.92 6.18 -0.09
CA LEU A 413 24.29 5.81 0.24
C LEU A 413 24.81 6.54 1.48
N LEU A 414 24.72 7.88 1.47
CA LEU A 414 25.17 8.68 2.61
C LEU A 414 24.29 8.48 3.86
N ASN A 415 23.02 8.12 3.69
CA ASN A 415 22.14 7.77 4.80
C ASN A 415 22.53 6.42 5.41
N GLU A 416 22.79 5.41 4.58
CA GLU A 416 23.25 4.10 5.03
C GLU A 416 24.62 4.17 5.73
N ALA A 417 25.54 4.97 5.20
CA ALA A 417 26.84 5.23 5.85
C ALA A 417 26.65 5.88 7.23
N ALA A 418 25.72 6.83 7.36
CA ALA A 418 25.39 7.44 8.65
C ALA A 418 24.80 6.43 9.64
N LEU A 419 23.95 5.53 9.19
CA LEU A 419 23.38 4.46 10.01
C LEU A 419 24.45 3.46 10.46
N LEU A 420 25.40 3.11 9.59
CA LEU A 420 26.55 2.26 9.94
C LEU A 420 27.45 2.91 10.97
N ALA A 421 27.82 4.20 10.78
CA ALA A 421 28.62 4.97 11.74
C ALA A 421 27.93 5.05 13.11
N ALA A 422 26.61 5.31 13.13
CA ALA A 422 25.84 5.35 14.37
C ALA A 422 25.81 3.99 15.08
N ARG A 423 25.69 2.88 14.34
CA ARG A 423 25.72 1.51 14.89
C ARG A 423 27.08 1.17 15.50
N LYS A 424 28.16 1.65 14.90
CA LYS A 424 29.54 1.52 15.42
C LYS A 424 29.87 2.56 16.51
N ASN A 425 28.91 3.39 16.95
CA ASN A 425 29.08 4.49 17.92
C ASN A 425 30.15 5.50 17.51
N LYS A 426 30.42 5.67 16.21
CA LYS A 426 31.35 6.68 15.69
C LYS A 426 30.70 8.08 15.74
N LYS A 427 31.52 9.13 15.94
CA LYS A 427 31.07 10.54 16.00
C LYS A 427 30.98 11.18 14.60
N ALA A 428 31.64 10.61 13.62
CA ALA A 428 31.65 11.07 12.23
C ALA A 428 31.63 9.85 11.29
N ILE A 429 31.19 10.07 10.07
CA ILE A 429 31.17 9.08 9.01
C ILE A 429 32.57 9.06 8.38
N THR A 430 33.24 7.92 8.38
CA THR A 430 34.55 7.73 7.75
C THR A 430 34.41 7.13 6.36
N MET A 431 35.48 7.05 5.59
CA MET A 431 35.49 6.44 4.26
C MET A 431 35.09 4.96 4.31
N GLU A 432 35.49 4.23 5.35
CA GLU A 432 35.14 2.83 5.61
C GLU A 432 33.62 2.59 5.63
N GLU A 433 32.85 3.43 6.37
CA GLU A 433 31.39 3.29 6.39
C GLU A 433 30.75 3.61 5.05
N ILE A 434 31.33 4.50 4.26
CA ILE A 434 30.82 4.84 2.93
C ILE A 434 31.08 3.70 1.95
N GLU A 435 32.25 3.07 1.97
CA GLU A 435 32.57 1.91 1.16
C GLU A 435 31.65 0.72 1.51
N GLU A 436 31.49 0.42 2.80
CA GLU A 436 30.57 -0.62 3.25
C GLU A 436 29.11 -0.31 2.86
N ALA A 437 28.69 0.96 2.94
CA ALA A 437 27.38 1.39 2.50
C ALA A 437 27.21 1.25 0.98
N THR A 438 28.25 1.54 0.19
CA THR A 438 28.24 1.38 -1.27
C THR A 438 27.99 -0.08 -1.63
N ILE A 439 28.74 -1.00 -1.03
CA ILE A 439 28.55 -2.44 -1.23
C ILE A 439 27.15 -2.87 -0.79
N LYS A 440 26.67 -2.36 0.35
CA LYS A 440 25.31 -2.68 0.83
C LYS A 440 24.21 -2.20 -0.11
N VAL A 441 24.36 -1.05 -0.75
CA VAL A 441 23.40 -0.50 -1.70
C VAL A 441 23.39 -1.30 -3.00
N VAL A 442 24.58 -1.70 -3.49
CA VAL A 442 24.74 -2.42 -4.77
C VAL A 442 24.38 -3.91 -4.63
N VAL A 443 24.96 -4.61 -3.65
CA VAL A 443 24.90 -6.07 -3.50
C VAL A 443 23.85 -6.49 -2.46
N GLY A 444 23.59 -5.63 -1.47
CA GLY A 444 22.67 -5.92 -0.37
C GLY A 444 23.34 -6.10 0.97
N ALA A 445 22.52 -6.34 1.99
CA ALA A 445 22.99 -6.52 3.36
C ALA A 445 23.71 -7.86 3.55
N GLU A 446 24.79 -7.86 4.34
CA GLU A 446 25.55 -9.05 4.73
C GLU A 446 24.70 -10.01 5.57
N LYS A 447 24.76 -11.32 5.25
CA LYS A 447 24.05 -12.39 5.97
C LYS A 447 24.96 -13.05 7.03
N LYS A 448 25.20 -12.36 8.13
CA LYS A 448 26.12 -12.81 9.22
C LYS A 448 25.75 -14.14 9.89
N THR A 449 24.49 -14.55 9.79
CA THR A 449 24.00 -15.78 10.44
C THR A 449 24.04 -17.02 9.55
N ARG A 450 24.38 -16.85 8.26
CA ARG A 450 24.47 -17.99 7.34
C ARG A 450 25.84 -18.64 7.49
N VAL A 451 25.86 -19.85 8.03
CA VAL A 451 27.05 -20.70 8.07
C VAL A 451 27.17 -21.39 6.72
N MET A 452 28.24 -21.13 5.97
CA MET A 452 28.55 -21.82 4.74
C MET A 452 29.33 -23.11 5.06
N SER A 453 29.01 -24.20 4.36
CA SER A 453 29.82 -25.42 4.44
C SER A 453 31.16 -25.20 3.73
N ASP A 454 32.21 -25.94 4.12
CA ASP A 454 33.52 -25.83 3.48
C ASP A 454 33.46 -26.08 1.96
N LYS A 455 32.55 -26.99 1.54
CA LYS A 455 32.29 -27.24 0.13
C LYS A 455 31.69 -26.01 -0.59
N GLU A 456 30.71 -25.35 0.01
CA GLU A 456 30.12 -24.14 -0.55
C GLU A 456 31.14 -23.00 -0.56
N LYS A 457 31.93 -22.86 0.53
CA LYS A 457 32.99 -21.84 0.64
C LYS A 457 34.02 -22.01 -0.47
N LYS A 458 34.47 -23.26 -0.70
CA LYS A 458 35.39 -23.58 -1.78
C LYS A 458 34.79 -23.27 -3.15
N LEU A 459 33.56 -23.70 -3.40
CA LEU A 459 32.87 -23.45 -4.67
C LEU A 459 32.77 -21.96 -4.96
N THR A 460 32.27 -21.17 -3.99
CA THR A 460 32.13 -19.72 -4.16
C THR A 460 33.49 -19.04 -4.37
N ALA A 461 34.53 -19.45 -3.63
CA ALA A 461 35.86 -18.88 -3.77
C ALA A 461 36.43 -19.04 -5.18
N TYR A 462 36.31 -20.23 -5.78
CA TYR A 462 36.76 -20.44 -7.15
C TYR A 462 35.89 -19.73 -8.17
N HIS A 463 34.59 -19.64 -7.94
CA HIS A 463 33.65 -18.91 -8.78
C HIS A 463 34.00 -17.43 -8.87
N GLU A 464 34.15 -16.76 -7.72
CA GLU A 464 34.51 -15.33 -7.66
C GLU A 464 35.93 -15.07 -8.15
N ALA A 465 36.89 -15.97 -7.84
CA ALA A 465 38.24 -15.87 -8.38
C ALA A 465 38.26 -15.98 -9.92
N GLY A 466 37.38 -16.81 -10.49
CA GLY A 466 37.23 -16.93 -11.96
C GLY A 466 36.77 -15.62 -12.60
N HIS A 467 35.79 -14.95 -12.02
CA HIS A 467 35.38 -13.62 -12.48
C HIS A 467 36.51 -12.60 -12.37
N ALA A 468 37.21 -12.56 -11.24
CA ALA A 468 38.26 -11.59 -10.96
C ALA A 468 39.43 -11.71 -11.94
N ILE A 469 39.88 -12.93 -12.22
CA ILE A 469 40.97 -13.15 -13.18
C ILE A 469 40.56 -12.77 -14.60
N CYS A 470 39.32 -13.06 -15.01
CA CYS A 470 38.81 -12.60 -16.30
C CYS A 470 38.76 -11.08 -16.38
N PHE A 471 38.35 -10.37 -15.31
CA PHE A 471 38.41 -8.90 -15.26
C PHE A 471 39.84 -8.38 -15.47
N HIS A 472 40.82 -8.99 -14.81
CA HIS A 472 42.23 -8.54 -14.86
C HIS A 472 42.86 -8.77 -16.24
N GLU A 473 42.63 -9.91 -16.86
CA GLU A 473 43.27 -10.31 -18.13
C GLU A 473 42.65 -9.65 -19.38
N LEU A 474 41.49 -9.01 -19.24
CA LEU A 474 40.77 -8.42 -20.36
C LEU A 474 40.99 -6.91 -20.39
N ALA A 475 41.49 -6.41 -21.54
CA ALA A 475 42.02 -5.05 -21.66
C ALA A 475 40.95 -3.94 -21.57
N THR A 476 39.67 -4.22 -21.85
CA THR A 476 38.62 -3.21 -21.83
C THR A 476 37.83 -3.21 -20.51
N GLN A 477 38.14 -4.15 -19.64
CA GLN A 477 37.45 -4.31 -18.38
C GLN A 477 38.02 -3.38 -17.29
N ASP A 478 37.15 -3.00 -16.35
CA ASP A 478 37.53 -2.16 -15.22
C ASP A 478 38.28 -2.98 -14.16
N PRO A 479 39.23 -2.38 -13.40
CA PRO A 479 40.00 -3.08 -12.40
C PRO A 479 39.09 -3.57 -11.26
N VAL A 480 39.46 -4.71 -10.68
CA VAL A 480 38.73 -5.30 -9.54
C VAL A 480 38.98 -4.44 -8.30
N HIS A 481 37.90 -4.07 -7.62
CA HIS A 481 37.93 -3.31 -6.36
C HIS A 481 37.89 -4.20 -5.11
N GLU A 482 36.94 -5.14 -5.11
CA GLU A 482 36.76 -6.07 -3.98
C GLU A 482 36.19 -7.40 -4.48
N ILE A 483 36.71 -8.49 -3.91
CA ILE A 483 36.19 -9.85 -4.10
C ILE A 483 35.74 -10.36 -2.73
N SER A 484 34.55 -10.95 -2.62
CA SER A 484 34.06 -11.46 -1.34
C SER A 484 33.23 -12.73 -1.54
N ILE A 485 33.46 -13.70 -0.65
CA ILE A 485 32.67 -14.92 -0.57
C ILE A 485 31.63 -14.86 0.55
N ILE A 486 31.48 -13.71 1.21
CA ILE A 486 30.47 -13.52 2.24
C ILE A 486 29.11 -13.29 1.56
N PRO A 487 28.09 -14.12 1.88
CA PRO A 487 26.78 -13.99 1.25
C PRO A 487 26.12 -12.64 1.57
N ARG A 488 25.67 -11.93 0.50
CA ARG A 488 24.93 -10.66 0.62
C ARG A 488 23.66 -10.70 -0.21
N GLY A 489 22.57 -10.18 0.31
CA GLY A 489 21.31 -10.16 -0.42
C GLY A 489 20.90 -11.54 -0.97
N MET A 490 20.87 -11.70 -2.28
CA MET A 490 20.63 -12.97 -2.97
C MET A 490 21.92 -13.63 -3.51
N ALA A 491 23.05 -12.94 -3.45
CA ALA A 491 24.32 -13.43 -3.94
C ALA A 491 25.05 -14.30 -2.91
N GLY A 492 25.71 -15.36 -3.37
CA GLY A 492 26.58 -16.22 -2.56
C GLY A 492 27.94 -15.61 -2.26
N GLY A 493 28.46 -14.85 -3.22
CA GLY A 493 29.66 -14.02 -3.21
C GLY A 493 29.48 -12.87 -4.19
N TYR A 494 30.51 -12.08 -4.39
CA TYR A 494 30.55 -11.05 -5.43
C TYR A 494 31.98 -10.63 -5.77
N THR A 495 32.17 -10.29 -7.04
CA THR A 495 33.36 -9.62 -7.56
C THR A 495 32.93 -8.26 -8.10
N MET A 496 33.45 -7.18 -7.50
CA MET A 496 33.07 -5.81 -7.82
C MET A 496 34.19 -5.08 -8.56
N PRO A 497 34.00 -4.75 -9.84
CA PRO A 497 34.94 -3.87 -10.55
C PRO A 497 34.72 -2.41 -10.13
N LEU A 498 35.75 -1.59 -10.30
CA LEU A 498 35.71 -0.15 -10.07
C LEU A 498 35.76 0.58 -11.40
N PRO A 499 34.65 1.19 -11.87
CA PRO A 499 34.68 1.97 -13.10
C PRO A 499 35.71 3.09 -13.05
N SER A 500 36.60 3.14 -14.04
CA SER A 500 37.61 4.18 -14.16
C SER A 500 37.02 5.51 -14.66
N GLU A 501 35.99 5.43 -15.50
CA GLU A 501 35.30 6.56 -16.13
C GLU A 501 33.81 6.26 -16.38
N ASP A 502 33.03 7.31 -16.63
CA ASP A 502 31.64 7.16 -17.03
C ASP A 502 31.57 6.87 -18.55
N LYS A 503 31.25 5.64 -18.92
CA LYS A 503 31.15 5.22 -20.32
C LYS A 503 29.76 5.52 -20.87
N SER A 504 29.70 6.30 -21.97
CA SER A 504 28.44 6.59 -22.67
C SER A 504 28.12 5.53 -23.74
N TYR A 505 29.11 4.79 -24.21
CA TYR A 505 28.98 3.79 -25.27
C TYR A 505 29.82 2.56 -24.94
N ASN A 506 29.27 1.37 -25.20
CA ASN A 506 30.02 0.12 -25.12
C ASN A 506 30.43 -0.32 -26.53
N SER A 507 31.69 -0.63 -26.72
CA SER A 507 32.18 -1.18 -27.98
C SER A 507 31.79 -2.66 -28.11
N ARG A 508 31.82 -3.17 -29.38
CA ARG A 508 31.61 -4.60 -29.62
C ARG A 508 32.61 -5.47 -28.85
N THR A 509 33.86 -5.04 -28.78
CA THR A 509 34.92 -5.78 -28.04
C THR A 509 34.60 -5.82 -26.54
N GLU A 510 34.23 -4.71 -25.98
CA GLU A 510 33.85 -4.60 -24.56
C GLU A 510 32.65 -5.51 -24.22
N MET A 511 31.58 -5.47 -25.02
CA MET A 511 30.43 -6.36 -24.80
C MET A 511 30.79 -7.86 -24.91
N LEU A 512 31.71 -8.22 -25.80
CA LEU A 512 32.22 -9.60 -25.89
C LEU A 512 33.05 -9.96 -24.62
N GLU A 513 33.85 -9.05 -24.13
CA GLU A 513 34.64 -9.24 -22.89
C GLU A 513 33.75 -9.30 -21.65
N ASP A 514 32.66 -8.52 -21.60
CA ASP A 514 31.62 -8.64 -20.56
C ASP A 514 31.02 -10.05 -20.49
N ILE A 515 30.76 -10.67 -21.67
CA ILE A 515 30.26 -12.04 -21.73
C ILE A 515 31.29 -13.02 -21.17
N VAL A 516 32.59 -12.84 -21.51
CA VAL A 516 33.69 -13.67 -21.01
C VAL A 516 33.76 -13.60 -19.48
N VAL A 517 33.73 -12.38 -18.94
CA VAL A 517 33.72 -12.15 -17.49
C VAL A 517 32.52 -12.82 -16.83
N CYS A 518 31.30 -12.67 -17.38
CA CYS A 518 30.11 -13.32 -16.83
C CYS A 518 30.26 -14.84 -16.77
N LEU A 519 30.96 -15.44 -17.72
CA LEU A 519 31.14 -16.90 -17.78
C LEU A 519 32.33 -17.40 -16.91
N GLY A 520 33.23 -16.49 -16.46
CA GLY A 520 34.44 -16.81 -15.72
C GLY A 520 34.22 -17.69 -14.49
N GLY A 521 33.22 -17.35 -13.66
CA GLY A 521 32.88 -18.14 -12.48
C GLY A 521 32.44 -19.57 -12.82
N ARG A 522 31.58 -19.72 -13.84
CA ARG A 522 31.10 -21.00 -14.33
C ARG A 522 32.23 -21.88 -14.87
N VAL A 523 33.14 -21.28 -15.61
CA VAL A 523 34.31 -21.98 -16.19
C VAL A 523 35.28 -22.40 -15.09
N ALA A 524 35.50 -21.55 -14.10
CA ALA A 524 36.34 -21.90 -12.92
C ALA A 524 35.77 -23.12 -12.16
N GLU A 525 34.45 -23.17 -11.94
CA GLU A 525 33.80 -24.35 -11.36
C GLU A 525 34.07 -25.61 -12.18
N ALA A 526 33.90 -25.55 -13.50
CA ALA A 526 34.08 -26.70 -14.39
C ALA A 526 35.54 -27.23 -14.39
N ILE A 527 36.54 -26.31 -14.42
CA ILE A 527 37.95 -26.68 -14.46
C ILE A 527 38.40 -27.33 -13.14
N ILE A 528 37.98 -26.78 -11.99
CA ILE A 528 38.55 -27.13 -10.69
C ILE A 528 37.74 -28.21 -9.96
N LEU A 529 36.42 -28.18 -10.08
CA LEU A 529 35.52 -29.05 -9.34
C LEU A 529 35.02 -30.24 -10.16
N ASP A 530 35.32 -30.26 -11.47
CA ASP A 530 34.79 -31.25 -12.43
C ASP A 530 33.26 -31.38 -12.34
N ASP A 531 32.60 -30.32 -11.89
CA ASP A 531 31.17 -30.22 -11.68
C ASP A 531 30.71 -28.77 -11.85
N ILE A 532 29.43 -28.58 -11.98
CA ILE A 532 28.82 -27.28 -12.25
C ILE A 532 27.63 -27.05 -11.35
N SER A 533 27.52 -25.81 -10.86
CA SER A 533 26.45 -25.45 -9.91
C SER A 533 25.36 -24.57 -10.55
N THR A 534 24.24 -24.43 -9.85
CA THR A 534 23.18 -23.48 -10.24
C THR A 534 23.53 -22.03 -9.84
N GLY A 535 24.66 -21.80 -9.17
CA GLY A 535 25.11 -20.46 -8.72
C GLY A 535 25.28 -19.48 -9.88
N ALA A 536 25.79 -19.98 -11.01
CA ALA A 536 26.04 -19.17 -12.20
C ALA A 536 24.76 -18.80 -13.01
N SER A 537 23.55 -19.08 -12.54
CA SER A 537 22.32 -18.86 -13.32
C SER A 537 22.13 -17.39 -13.75
N ASN A 538 22.40 -16.46 -12.86
CA ASN A 538 22.29 -15.01 -13.14
C ASN A 538 23.36 -14.54 -14.15
N ASP A 539 24.54 -15.11 -14.08
CA ASP A 539 25.65 -14.73 -14.97
C ASP A 539 25.41 -15.26 -16.39
N ILE A 540 24.86 -16.48 -16.51
CA ILE A 540 24.41 -17.04 -17.78
C ILE A 540 23.27 -16.21 -18.38
N GLU A 541 22.32 -15.76 -17.56
CA GLU A 541 21.23 -14.88 -18.01
C GLU A 541 21.76 -13.56 -18.54
N LYS A 542 22.68 -12.90 -17.82
CA LYS A 542 23.35 -11.66 -18.26
C LYS A 542 24.12 -11.88 -19.57
N ALA A 543 24.96 -12.91 -19.63
CA ALA A 543 25.74 -13.27 -20.81
C ALA A 543 24.83 -13.48 -22.04
N THR A 544 23.77 -14.27 -21.89
CA THR A 544 22.80 -14.54 -22.97
C THR A 544 22.07 -13.27 -23.40
N LYS A 545 21.67 -12.41 -22.47
CA LYS A 545 21.01 -11.14 -22.77
C LYS A 545 21.94 -10.20 -23.53
N THR A 546 23.19 -10.06 -23.10
CA THR A 546 24.20 -9.23 -23.78
C THR A 546 24.45 -9.74 -25.21
N ALA A 547 24.64 -11.05 -25.40
CA ALA A 547 24.79 -11.65 -26.72
C ALA A 547 23.55 -11.41 -27.62
N ARG A 548 22.35 -11.55 -27.06
CA ARG A 548 21.11 -11.29 -27.79
C ARG A 548 21.00 -9.81 -28.20
N ASP A 549 21.29 -8.87 -27.30
CA ASP A 549 21.25 -7.43 -27.56
C ASP A 549 22.27 -7.07 -28.66
N MET A 550 23.47 -7.67 -28.68
CA MET A 550 24.48 -7.50 -29.73
C MET A 550 23.94 -7.92 -31.09
N VAL A 551 23.26 -9.06 -31.16
CA VAL A 551 22.73 -9.62 -32.40
C VAL A 551 21.49 -8.87 -32.90
N THR A 552 20.51 -8.64 -32.00
CA THR A 552 19.18 -8.18 -32.39
C THR A 552 19.01 -6.67 -32.34
N LYS A 553 19.66 -6.01 -31.36
CA LYS A 553 19.44 -4.58 -31.09
C LYS A 553 20.52 -3.69 -31.68
N TYR A 554 21.78 -4.09 -31.57
CA TYR A 554 22.91 -3.26 -31.98
C TYR A 554 23.46 -3.61 -33.34
N GLY A 555 23.00 -4.72 -33.98
CA GLY A 555 23.46 -5.12 -35.33
C GLY A 555 24.98 -5.35 -35.40
N MET A 556 25.56 -5.94 -34.33
CA MET A 556 27.01 -6.13 -34.20
C MET A 556 27.53 -7.43 -34.84
N THR A 557 26.73 -8.07 -35.68
CA THR A 557 27.10 -9.28 -36.42
C THR A 557 27.20 -8.99 -37.93
N LYS A 558 28.11 -9.68 -38.61
CA LYS A 558 28.29 -9.50 -40.07
C LYS A 558 27.16 -10.17 -40.88
N GLU A 559 26.66 -11.29 -40.37
CA GLU A 559 25.70 -12.19 -41.04
C GLU A 559 24.32 -11.56 -41.13
N LEU A 560 23.89 -10.88 -40.10
CA LEU A 560 22.59 -10.21 -40.01
C LEU A 560 22.69 -8.70 -40.32
N GLY A 561 23.91 -8.16 -40.37
CA GLY A 561 24.16 -6.75 -40.71
C GLY A 561 23.63 -5.76 -39.65
N CYS A 562 23.59 -4.48 -40.04
CA CYS A 562 23.12 -3.39 -39.18
C CYS A 562 21.60 -3.27 -39.19
N ILE A 563 20.90 -4.32 -38.82
CA ILE A 563 19.43 -4.37 -38.74
C ILE A 563 19.00 -4.62 -37.30
N CYS A 564 17.97 -3.90 -36.85
CA CYS A 564 17.36 -4.14 -35.54
C CYS A 564 16.20 -5.15 -35.72
N TYR A 565 16.33 -6.30 -35.08
CA TYR A 565 15.35 -7.38 -35.09
C TYR A 565 14.58 -7.41 -33.78
N GLY A 566 13.26 -7.27 -33.87
CA GLY A 566 12.38 -7.25 -32.71
C GLY A 566 12.31 -5.87 -32.09
N LYS A 567 11.11 -5.32 -32.04
CA LYS A 567 10.82 -4.16 -31.21
C LYS A 567 10.74 -4.61 -29.74
N ASP A 568 11.38 -3.89 -28.84
CA ASP A 568 11.17 -4.05 -27.41
C ASP A 568 9.67 -3.86 -27.09
N ASN A 569 8.90 -4.93 -27.18
CA ASN A 569 7.54 -4.98 -26.70
C ASN A 569 7.58 -5.11 -25.17
N SER A 570 8.11 -4.10 -24.49
CA SER A 570 8.08 -3.97 -23.03
C SER A 570 6.68 -3.71 -22.47
N ALA A 571 5.64 -3.78 -23.31
CA ALA A 571 4.27 -3.83 -22.88
C ALA A 571 3.91 -5.25 -22.42
N VAL A 572 4.33 -5.61 -21.21
CA VAL A 572 3.79 -6.78 -20.49
C VAL A 572 2.33 -6.49 -20.19
N PHE A 573 1.43 -6.86 -21.08
CA PHE A 573 0.01 -6.92 -20.83
C PHE A 573 -0.30 -8.25 -20.15
N LEU A 574 -0.53 -8.22 -18.85
CA LEU A 574 -1.20 -9.28 -18.11
C LEU A 574 -2.57 -9.55 -18.78
N GLY A 575 -2.65 -10.60 -19.58
CA GLY A 575 -3.92 -11.08 -20.12
C GLY A 575 -3.97 -11.39 -21.61
N ARG A 576 -2.90 -11.23 -22.37
CA ARG A 576 -2.86 -11.65 -23.77
C ARG A 576 -1.55 -12.37 -24.09
N ASP A 577 -1.51 -13.61 -23.71
CA ASP A 577 -0.61 -14.64 -24.28
C ASP A 577 -1.11 -14.98 -25.70
N MET A 578 -1.17 -14.00 -26.57
CA MET A 578 -1.43 -14.22 -27.98
C MET A 578 -0.20 -13.74 -28.76
N GLY A 579 0.74 -14.69 -28.91
CA GLY A 579 1.76 -14.69 -29.95
C GLY A 579 2.63 -13.44 -29.98
N HIS A 580 3.87 -13.53 -29.49
CA HIS A 580 4.94 -12.68 -29.99
C HIS A 580 4.88 -12.74 -31.52
N THR A 581 4.29 -11.75 -32.15
CA THR A 581 4.42 -11.60 -33.62
C THR A 581 5.85 -11.21 -33.86
N GLN A 582 6.67 -12.22 -34.14
CA GLN A 582 8.01 -11.99 -34.68
C GLN A 582 7.84 -11.17 -35.97
N ASP A 583 8.55 -10.05 -36.06
CA ASP A 583 8.58 -9.21 -37.25
C ASP A 583 9.65 -9.66 -38.26
N TYR A 584 10.18 -10.86 -38.07
CA TYR A 584 11.19 -11.50 -38.93
C TYR A 584 10.86 -12.98 -39.18
N SER A 585 11.47 -13.55 -40.25
CA SER A 585 11.20 -14.93 -40.67
C SER A 585 11.79 -15.97 -39.74
N GLU A 586 11.25 -17.20 -39.74
CA GLU A 586 11.79 -18.35 -39.01
C GLU A 586 13.27 -18.63 -39.35
N GLN A 587 13.69 -18.36 -40.60
CA GLN A 587 15.10 -18.49 -41.00
C GLN A 587 15.98 -17.47 -40.29
N THR A 588 15.49 -16.23 -40.13
CA THR A 588 16.20 -15.20 -39.40
C THR A 588 16.24 -15.54 -37.88
N ALA A 589 15.15 -16.08 -37.33
CA ALA A 589 15.10 -16.54 -35.95
C ALA A 589 16.15 -17.62 -35.66
N ALA A 590 16.19 -18.65 -36.52
CA ALA A 590 17.20 -19.71 -36.41
C ALA A 590 18.63 -19.17 -36.50
N LYS A 591 18.86 -18.16 -37.39
CA LYS A 591 20.20 -17.54 -37.51
C LYS A 591 20.56 -16.69 -36.29
N ILE A 592 19.59 -15.99 -35.67
CA ILE A 592 19.78 -15.26 -34.41
C ILE A 592 20.20 -16.23 -33.30
N ASP A 593 19.49 -17.36 -33.15
CA ASP A 593 19.81 -18.37 -32.13
C ASP A 593 21.20 -18.99 -32.36
N GLU A 594 21.55 -19.28 -33.60
CA GLU A 594 22.89 -19.79 -33.98
C GLU A 594 24.00 -18.80 -33.61
N LEU A 595 23.83 -17.51 -33.93
CA LEU A 595 24.81 -16.46 -33.62
C LEU A 595 24.96 -16.19 -32.11
N ILE A 596 23.84 -16.21 -31.35
CA ILE A 596 23.88 -16.10 -29.91
C ILE A 596 24.69 -17.27 -29.31
N LEU A 597 24.39 -18.49 -29.74
CA LEU A 597 25.10 -19.70 -29.30
C LEU A 597 26.60 -19.60 -29.63
N GLU A 598 26.95 -19.16 -30.84
CA GLU A 598 28.34 -18.98 -31.28
C GLU A 598 29.08 -17.95 -30.41
N ILE A 599 28.46 -16.79 -30.14
CA ILE A 599 29.06 -15.74 -29.31
C ILE A 599 29.31 -16.27 -27.88
N VAL A 600 28.33 -16.95 -27.26
CA VAL A 600 28.44 -17.47 -25.90
C VAL A 600 29.51 -18.58 -25.84
N ASN A 601 29.55 -19.51 -26.81
CA ASN A 601 30.56 -20.58 -26.85
C ASN A 601 31.95 -20.02 -27.02
N ASN A 602 32.16 -19.07 -27.96
CA ASN A 602 33.45 -18.42 -28.17
C ASN A 602 33.94 -17.68 -26.91
N ALA A 603 33.01 -17.06 -26.17
CA ALA A 603 33.31 -16.41 -24.88
C ALA A 603 33.67 -17.43 -23.81
N TYR A 604 32.97 -18.58 -23.76
CA TYR A 604 33.29 -19.69 -22.86
C TYR A 604 34.69 -20.24 -23.11
N ASP A 605 35.04 -20.55 -24.37
CA ASP A 605 36.37 -21.05 -24.78
C ASP A 605 37.48 -20.04 -24.45
N ARG A 606 37.20 -18.74 -24.62
CA ARG A 606 38.14 -17.68 -24.23
C ARG A 606 38.34 -17.60 -22.72
N ALA A 607 37.27 -17.67 -21.94
CA ALA A 607 37.34 -17.72 -20.49
C ALA A 607 38.12 -18.95 -20.00
N GLU A 608 37.88 -20.12 -20.62
CA GLU A 608 38.60 -21.36 -20.33
C GLU A 608 40.10 -21.23 -20.58
N THR A 609 40.47 -20.62 -21.69
CA THR A 609 41.88 -20.36 -22.04
C THR A 609 42.53 -19.44 -21.01
N ILE A 610 41.89 -18.30 -20.68
CA ILE A 610 42.40 -17.34 -19.68
C ILE A 610 42.64 -18.03 -18.33
N LEU A 611 41.67 -18.82 -17.86
CA LEU A 611 41.74 -19.47 -16.55
C LEU A 611 42.76 -20.61 -16.52
N LYS A 612 42.92 -21.36 -17.62
CA LYS A 612 43.98 -22.40 -17.73
C LYS A 612 45.37 -21.79 -17.75
N ASP A 613 45.56 -20.67 -18.45
CA ASP A 613 46.84 -19.97 -18.51
C ASP A 613 47.22 -19.37 -17.13
N ASN A 614 46.23 -19.05 -16.30
CA ASN A 614 46.39 -18.46 -14.97
C ASN A 614 45.99 -19.41 -13.83
N ILE A 615 46.12 -20.74 -14.02
CA ILE A 615 45.60 -21.73 -13.07
C ILE A 615 46.22 -21.61 -11.67
N ASP A 616 47.53 -21.31 -11.59
CA ASP A 616 48.23 -21.12 -10.34
C ASP A 616 47.70 -19.91 -9.58
N LYS A 617 47.40 -18.81 -10.30
CA LYS A 617 46.80 -17.60 -9.72
C LYS A 617 45.33 -17.85 -9.25
N LEU A 618 44.59 -18.66 -9.97
CA LEU A 618 43.25 -19.07 -9.58
C LEU A 618 43.27 -19.80 -8.24
N HIS A 619 44.29 -20.69 -8.03
CA HIS A 619 44.47 -21.35 -6.75
C HIS A 619 44.88 -20.41 -5.64
N GLU A 620 45.81 -19.44 -5.90
CA GLU A 620 46.27 -18.47 -4.93
C GLU A 620 45.14 -17.56 -4.46
N VAL A 621 44.36 -16.97 -5.39
CA VAL A 621 43.20 -16.09 -5.08
C VAL A 621 42.13 -16.85 -4.33
N ALA A 622 41.76 -18.08 -4.77
CA ALA A 622 40.78 -18.89 -4.09
C ALA A 622 41.24 -19.28 -2.67
N ALA A 623 42.49 -19.64 -2.47
CA ALA A 623 43.04 -19.95 -1.14
C ALA A 623 43.00 -18.73 -0.20
N TYR A 624 43.33 -17.55 -0.71
CA TYR A 624 43.21 -16.30 0.04
C TYR A 624 41.76 -16.06 0.48
N LEU A 625 40.78 -16.19 -0.46
CA LEU A 625 39.37 -15.99 -0.18
C LEU A 625 38.82 -17.02 0.83
N ILE A 626 39.26 -18.26 0.77
CA ILE A 626 38.87 -19.28 1.74
C ILE A 626 39.36 -18.90 3.16
N LYS A 627 40.57 -18.32 3.27
CA LYS A 627 41.16 -17.94 4.54
C LYS A 627 40.60 -16.63 5.10
N HIS A 628 40.53 -15.59 4.28
CA HIS A 628 40.22 -14.22 4.70
C HIS A 628 38.80 -13.77 4.37
N GLU A 629 38.02 -14.53 3.57
CA GLU A 629 36.64 -14.29 3.13
C GLU A 629 36.44 -13.06 2.24
N LYS A 630 37.38 -12.11 2.25
CA LYS A 630 37.41 -10.89 1.42
C LYS A 630 38.83 -10.59 0.94
N MET A 631 38.93 -10.05 -0.28
CA MET A 631 40.18 -9.61 -0.88
C MET A 631 39.99 -8.23 -1.49
N GLY A 632 40.78 -7.26 -1.07
CA GLY A 632 40.80 -5.92 -1.67
C GLY A 632 41.51 -5.90 -3.03
N GLY A 633 41.21 -4.88 -3.84
CA GLY A 633 41.83 -4.74 -5.16
C GLY A 633 43.37 -4.65 -5.13
N GLU A 634 43.93 -3.99 -4.14
CA GLU A 634 45.38 -3.89 -3.98
C GLU A 634 46.02 -5.26 -3.70
N ASP A 635 45.43 -6.07 -2.81
CA ASP A 635 45.91 -7.43 -2.51
C ASP A 635 45.73 -8.34 -3.73
N PHE A 636 44.63 -8.21 -4.46
CA PHE A 636 44.39 -8.97 -5.68
C PHE A 636 45.44 -8.68 -6.74
N GLU A 637 45.73 -7.40 -7.01
CA GLU A 637 46.78 -6.97 -7.92
C GLU A 637 48.16 -7.49 -7.47
N ALA A 638 48.47 -7.46 -6.17
CA ALA A 638 49.70 -8.00 -5.64
C ALA A 638 49.82 -9.52 -5.88
N VAL A 639 48.75 -10.28 -5.73
CA VAL A 639 48.70 -11.72 -6.06
C VAL A 639 48.90 -11.93 -7.55
N MET A 640 48.23 -11.19 -8.40
CA MET A 640 48.34 -11.34 -9.87
C MET A 640 49.79 -11.02 -10.33
N ASN A 641 50.41 -10.02 -9.76
CA ASN A 641 51.79 -9.63 -10.07
C ASN A 641 52.87 -10.48 -9.36
N GLY A 642 52.49 -11.43 -8.50
CA GLY A 642 53.40 -12.28 -7.75
C GLY A 642 54.23 -11.54 -6.68
N THR A 643 53.73 -10.42 -6.20
CA THR A 643 54.38 -9.56 -5.17
C THR A 643 53.68 -9.65 -3.82
N TYR A 644 52.62 -10.42 -3.72
CA TYR A 644 51.90 -10.58 -2.47
C TYR A 644 52.75 -11.29 -1.42
N VAL A 645 52.90 -10.63 -0.26
CA VAL A 645 53.54 -11.20 0.93
C VAL A 645 52.49 -11.25 2.01
N GLU A 646 52.20 -12.42 2.50
CA GLU A 646 51.22 -12.58 3.59
C GLU A 646 51.70 -11.78 4.82
N PRO A 647 50.88 -10.86 5.38
CA PRO A 647 51.23 -10.16 6.60
C PRO A 647 51.48 -11.22 7.70
N VAL A 648 52.68 -11.24 8.29
CA VAL A 648 52.96 -12.08 9.45
C VAL A 648 52.07 -11.55 10.57
N GLU A 649 51.07 -12.35 10.95
CA GLU A 649 50.25 -12.05 12.12
C GLU A 649 51.21 -11.91 13.31
N ALA A 650 51.27 -10.74 13.94
CA ALA A 650 51.96 -10.51 15.19
C ALA A 650 51.17 -11.24 16.30
N GLU A 651 51.24 -12.58 16.29
CA GLU A 651 50.83 -13.41 17.42
C GLU A 651 51.95 -13.31 18.46
N ASP A 652 51.58 -12.98 19.71
CA ASP A 652 52.38 -13.08 20.94
C ASP A 652 53.44 -12.04 21.24
N ALA A 653 53.08 -10.75 21.35
CA ALA A 653 53.85 -9.78 22.12
C ALA A 653 53.19 -9.35 23.45
N GLU A 654 52.01 -9.84 23.79
CA GLU A 654 51.32 -9.48 25.05
C GLU A 654 51.42 -10.51 26.18
N SER A 655 52.10 -11.68 26.00
CA SER A 655 52.19 -12.69 27.04
C SER A 655 53.50 -12.69 27.86
N GLU A 656 54.48 -11.82 27.60
CA GLU A 656 55.72 -11.74 28.38
C GLU A 656 55.81 -10.54 29.35
N GLU A 657 54.98 -9.48 29.23
CA GLU A 657 55.02 -8.36 30.17
C GLU A 657 54.20 -8.54 31.46
N ASP A 658 53.28 -9.52 31.51
CA ASP A 658 52.49 -9.75 32.73
C ASP A 658 53.13 -10.74 33.74
N ASN A 659 54.29 -11.36 33.43
CA ASN A 659 54.95 -12.27 34.35
C ASN A 659 56.13 -11.65 35.12
N GLU A 660 56.62 -10.46 34.83
CA GLU A 660 57.64 -9.78 35.63
C GLU A 660 57.11 -8.89 36.77
N ASN A 661 55.81 -8.51 36.75
CA ASN A 661 55.24 -7.67 37.82
C ASN A 661 54.57 -8.45 38.97
N THR A 662 54.65 -9.78 39.00
CA THR A 662 54.09 -10.60 40.10
C THR A 662 55.16 -11.16 41.07
N ALA A 663 56.44 -10.90 40.83
CA ALA A 663 57.55 -11.41 41.67
C ALA A 663 58.10 -10.43 42.71
N GLU A 664 57.75 -9.11 42.69
CA GLU A 664 58.32 -8.11 43.60
C GLU A 664 57.43 -7.65 44.77
N ASN A 665 56.29 -8.29 45.05
CA ASN A 665 55.43 -7.91 46.17
C ASN A 665 55.10 -9.07 47.14
N LYS A 666 56.13 -9.84 47.52
CA LYS A 666 56.02 -10.85 48.61
C LYS A 666 57.15 -10.81 49.61
N ASP A 667 57.79 -9.67 49.84
CA ASP A 667 58.63 -9.47 50.99
C ASP A 667 58.41 -8.06 51.55
N ASN A 668 57.31 -7.86 52.23
CA ASN A 668 57.13 -6.87 53.29
C ASN A 668 55.67 -6.91 53.82
N GLU A 669 55.40 -7.92 54.69
CA GLU A 669 54.68 -7.82 55.94
C GLU A 669 54.62 -9.19 56.63
#